data_2708079c919403d8a84f0a11559dab41
#
_entry.id   2708079c919403d8a84f0a11559dab41
#
_cell.length_a   1.000
_cell.length_b   1.000
_cell.length_c   1.000
_cell.angle_alpha   90.00
_cell.angle_beta   90.00
_cell.angle_gamma   90.00
#
_symmetry.space_group_name_H-M   'P 1'
#
loop_
_entity.id
_entity.type
_entity.pdbx_description
1 polymer ?
#
loop_
_entity_poly.entity_id
_entity_poly.type
_entity_poly.pdbx_seq_one_letter_code
_entity_poly.pdbx_strand_id
1 'polypeptide(L)'
;MTRTRPSRGAAALLAFLLAAFVAAGVAPAASAVETAASNSAFEAIGGCFAARKQVLVALVMDESASLGDAATDRPGTDPDARRVTAAQVAVDGIANLAAQGTRVEVLLTGFAERLTTYGGWRRLAPSTRGAIGRELEGFRTRNSGIDTDFYNAMDGVRLALARRTADLAAGDPCRLVLLFTDGRFDIDSDVPKPYASADLSKSAKADLGVAALCSPGGPMQQLRDDGARTLTLALSDPAAGAGKADPAFLRRLATGDCAMPSPQYGAAFDATDAAGLVGQFDAIATRLRGGTPVGSDCRTAQRIAVPAAISGIHVFADGGDPAADLMVTPPRGDAIRLDPSDDDRIRIAGADVRVTTTSDRFVTFDATADGDTDSDRWAGTWTFAMDPAGGRARCQVSVFETWRPQPREVTLQRGIAAEVRIDLVGPDGDRVPGDVLPAGATVGATVADSSPAAEPRPVPVRRDDDHWIATVDLPGTFPGQTAVLAATLRLPLAGTVVTSSPGVASLTVRQSGFPALSPDRLRLSTVSGTGSARGTLTIDGDAAYPGQVCVLRVTFAGATPIAADELRPGTRAGTCVPVAADGRARLGISVDVGAEGNGRVNGQLVLRVTGVNGRTLDTSVPFAFSVLPPVDAGARNLLFVVLLLAGIAAPLLLLLALARRDAAFVHPPGLRAARLRVRVYADGGLRRLTSSGEAPPLDFAEHDFVDAGLEPGRAHRFNWAELGFRAVWSWNPFAEPYGVVTAAGRFVTASEGTVAGAGPETDGRVPLTLPGTWIFELDPGDIVEGDRRAVDGTVTVFIAAGAPFAEQAPRVMRSFTGFFAELAAAIHRRHLAAEPTTVSPAR
;
A
#
# COMPACT_ATOMS: atom_id res chain seq x y z
N MET A 1 81.76 17.49 43.22
CA MET A 1 80.52 17.90 42.61
C MET A 1 80.23 17.00 41.39
N THR A 2 79.59 15.87 41.57
CA THR A 2 79.27 14.85 40.56
C THR A 2 77.78 14.99 40.20
N ARG A 3 77.46 15.42 38.98
CA ARG A 3 76.12 15.47 38.44
C ARG A 3 75.79 14.10 37.89
N THR A 4 74.85 13.41 38.53
CA THR A 4 74.25 12.18 38.03
C THR A 4 73.16 12.53 36.95
N ARG A 5 73.34 12.00 35.73
CA ARG A 5 72.36 12.05 34.68
C ARG A 5 71.23 10.97 34.94
N PRO A 6 69.94 11.33 34.83
CA PRO A 6 68.87 10.32 34.91
C PRO A 6 68.90 9.43 33.68
N SER A 7 68.70 8.14 33.91
CA SER A 7 68.73 7.11 32.89
C SER A 7 67.57 7.26 31.88
N ARG A 8 67.85 7.13 30.59
CA ARG A 8 66.87 7.14 29.44
C ARG A 8 65.80 6.11 29.53
N GLY A 9 65.85 5.12 30.45
CA GLY A 9 64.85 4.04 30.61
C GLY A 9 63.55 4.52 31.31
N ALA A 10 63.62 5.45 32.26
CA ALA A 10 62.46 5.91 33.02
C ALA A 10 61.51 6.80 32.20
N ALA A 11 62.06 7.58 31.24
CA ALA A 11 61.29 8.46 30.38
C ALA A 11 60.52 7.65 29.30
N ALA A 12 61.07 6.55 28.83
CA ALA A 12 60.38 5.66 27.85
C ALA A 12 59.22 4.90 28.47
N LEU A 13 59.33 4.49 29.75
CA LEU A 13 58.23 3.76 30.42
C LEU A 13 57.06 4.70 30.77
N LEU A 14 57.33 5.94 31.13
CA LEU A 14 56.32 6.96 31.42
C LEU A 14 55.56 7.38 30.14
N ALA A 15 56.26 7.49 29.01
CA ALA A 15 55.65 7.79 27.71
C ALA A 15 54.76 6.62 27.18
N PHE A 16 55.17 5.39 27.47
CA PHE A 16 54.36 4.21 27.08
C PHE A 16 53.10 4.03 27.95
N LEU A 17 53.16 4.33 29.23
CA LEU A 17 51.99 4.34 30.14
C LEU A 17 51.03 5.49 29.85
N LEU A 18 51.51 6.68 29.49
CA LEU A 18 50.64 7.76 29.04
C LEU A 18 49.96 7.49 27.69
N ALA A 19 50.68 6.85 26.74
CA ALA A 19 50.09 6.47 25.46
C ALA A 19 49.04 5.34 25.62
N ALA A 20 49.24 4.38 26.54
CA ALA A 20 48.26 3.35 26.86
C ALA A 20 47.00 3.92 27.57
N PHE A 21 47.14 4.98 28.39
CA PHE A 21 45.99 5.62 29.03
C PHE A 21 45.18 6.49 28.07
N VAL A 22 45.79 7.10 27.06
CA VAL A 22 45.09 7.85 26.02
C VAL A 22 44.40 6.95 25.00
N ALA A 23 44.97 5.72 24.74
CA ALA A 23 44.34 4.74 23.85
C ALA A 23 43.14 4.01 24.48
N ALA A 24 43.06 3.95 25.81
CA ALA A 24 41.96 3.26 26.51
C ALA A 24 40.75 4.19 26.80
N GLY A 25 40.85 5.48 26.53
CA GLY A 25 39.87 6.51 26.92
C GLY A 25 38.95 7.07 25.82
N VAL A 26 39.05 6.65 24.58
CA VAL A 26 38.35 7.33 23.48
C VAL A 26 37.35 6.43 22.71
N ALA A 27 37.01 5.25 23.19
CA ALA A 27 36.14 4.38 22.41
C ALA A 27 34.64 4.20 22.84
N PRO A 28 34.08 4.85 23.88
CA PRO A 28 32.64 4.71 24.10
C PRO A 28 31.76 5.94 23.85
N ALA A 29 32.30 7.10 23.47
CA ALA A 29 31.48 8.31 23.39
C ALA A 29 30.56 8.36 22.14
N ALA A 30 31.00 7.82 21.01
CA ALA A 30 30.20 7.88 19.77
C ALA A 30 28.97 6.98 19.83
N SER A 31 29.11 5.76 20.35
CA SER A 31 28.00 4.81 20.47
C SER A 31 26.93 5.26 21.49
N ALA A 32 27.37 5.90 22.60
CA ALA A 32 26.44 6.39 23.62
C ALA A 32 25.64 7.61 23.15
N VAL A 33 26.27 8.50 22.36
CA VAL A 33 25.59 9.66 21.77
C VAL A 33 24.58 9.24 20.69
N GLU A 34 24.93 8.26 19.87
CA GLU A 34 24.06 7.74 18.80
C GLU A 34 22.83 7.00 19.37
N THR A 35 23.00 6.23 20.44
CA THR A 35 21.90 5.56 21.16
C THR A 35 20.98 6.57 21.84
N ALA A 36 21.52 7.64 22.42
CA ALA A 36 20.72 8.69 23.05
C ALA A 36 19.90 9.50 22.02
N ALA A 37 20.49 9.81 20.87
CA ALA A 37 19.80 10.50 19.78
C ALA A 37 18.66 9.66 19.18
N SER A 38 18.88 8.35 19.00
CA SER A 38 17.84 7.43 18.52
C SER A 38 16.69 7.33 19.52
N ASN A 39 16.98 7.25 20.81
CA ASN A 39 15.93 7.17 21.84
C ASN A 39 15.06 8.44 21.87
N SER A 40 15.65 9.64 21.75
CA SER A 40 14.90 10.89 21.70
C SER A 40 13.96 10.98 20.48
N ALA A 41 14.38 10.45 19.32
CA ALA A 41 13.54 10.38 18.13
C ALA A 41 12.31 9.47 18.34
N PHE A 42 12.51 8.30 18.98
CA PHE A 42 11.40 7.39 19.29
C PHE A 42 10.47 7.94 20.35
N GLU A 43 10.97 8.60 21.38
CA GLU A 43 10.15 9.30 22.37
C GLU A 43 9.28 10.38 21.71
N ALA A 44 9.84 11.14 20.78
CA ALA A 44 9.12 12.17 20.02
C ALA A 44 8.05 11.58 19.08
N ILE A 45 8.36 10.45 18.41
CA ILE A 45 7.41 9.73 17.55
C ILE A 45 6.29 9.13 18.41
N GLY A 46 6.62 8.42 19.50
CA GLY A 46 5.65 7.83 20.41
C GLY A 46 4.73 8.88 21.05
N GLY A 47 5.28 10.02 21.46
CA GLY A 47 4.52 11.17 21.96
C GLY A 47 3.54 11.73 20.93
N CYS A 48 3.97 11.82 19.66
CA CYS A 48 3.12 12.24 18.57
C CYS A 48 1.96 11.24 18.35
N PHE A 49 2.26 9.94 18.34
CA PHE A 49 1.25 8.89 18.14
C PHE A 49 0.21 8.91 19.25
N ALA A 50 0.64 9.03 20.50
CA ALA A 50 -0.25 9.13 21.65
C ALA A 50 -1.12 10.38 21.59
N ALA A 51 -0.55 11.54 21.22
CA ALA A 51 -1.27 12.82 21.20
C ALA A 51 -2.28 12.93 20.07
N ARG A 52 -1.98 12.38 18.89
CA ARG A 52 -2.75 12.63 17.66
C ARG A 52 -3.76 11.54 17.31
N LYS A 53 -3.61 10.34 17.82
CA LYS A 53 -4.45 9.15 17.49
C LYS A 53 -4.68 8.88 16.01
N GLN A 54 -3.98 9.61 15.14
CA GLN A 54 -3.99 9.47 13.70
C GLN A 54 -2.57 9.57 13.17
N VAL A 55 -2.16 8.59 12.38
CA VAL A 55 -0.80 8.42 11.87
C VAL A 55 -0.84 8.16 10.38
N LEU A 56 -0.04 8.90 9.63
CA LEU A 56 0.26 8.65 8.23
C LEU A 56 1.68 8.11 8.12
N VAL A 57 1.82 6.91 7.58
CA VAL A 57 3.11 6.26 7.34
C VAL A 57 3.36 6.17 5.84
N ALA A 58 4.42 6.78 5.35
CA ALA A 58 4.92 6.56 4.00
C ALA A 58 6.07 5.56 4.06
N LEU A 59 5.88 4.40 3.46
CA LEU A 59 6.92 3.39 3.28
C LEU A 59 7.55 3.60 1.92
N VAL A 60 8.85 3.94 1.91
CA VAL A 60 9.59 4.36 0.71
C VAL A 60 10.68 3.32 0.44
N MET A 61 10.44 2.50 -0.58
CA MET A 61 11.30 1.38 -0.95
C MET A 61 12.19 1.75 -2.13
N ASP A 62 13.47 1.51 -2.00
CA ASP A 62 14.38 1.63 -3.13
C ASP A 62 14.10 0.53 -4.17
N GLU A 63 14.04 0.92 -5.45
CA GLU A 63 13.84 0.04 -6.60
C GLU A 63 15.04 0.08 -7.56
N SER A 64 16.17 0.63 -7.12
CA SER A 64 17.38 0.72 -7.94
C SER A 64 17.98 -0.66 -8.25
N ALA A 65 18.68 -0.76 -9.37
CA ALA A 65 19.27 -2.01 -9.85
C ALA A 65 20.38 -2.58 -8.96
N SER A 66 20.94 -1.75 -8.06
CA SER A 66 21.95 -2.20 -7.09
C SER A 66 21.46 -3.27 -6.12
N LEU A 67 20.14 -3.33 -5.89
CA LEU A 67 19.50 -4.31 -5.01
C LEU A 67 19.51 -5.74 -5.57
N GLY A 68 19.41 -5.90 -6.89
CA GLY A 68 19.26 -7.16 -7.59
C GLY A 68 20.49 -7.57 -8.37
N ASP A 69 20.50 -8.82 -8.84
CA ASP A 69 21.61 -9.44 -9.58
C ASP A 69 21.40 -9.43 -11.12
N ALA A 70 20.50 -8.61 -11.64
CA ALA A 70 19.97 -8.80 -12.99
C ALA A 70 20.96 -8.50 -14.15
N ALA A 71 22.11 -7.90 -13.93
CA ALA A 71 22.99 -7.44 -15.03
C ALA A 71 24.51 -7.49 -14.78
N THR A 72 24.97 -7.96 -13.64
CA THR A 72 26.40 -8.00 -13.34
C THR A 72 26.80 -9.34 -12.72
N ASP A 73 28.02 -9.80 -13.00
CA ASP A 73 28.63 -11.00 -12.38
C ASP A 73 28.83 -10.88 -10.84
N ARG A 74 28.21 -9.90 -10.21
CA ARG A 74 28.25 -9.66 -8.76
C ARG A 74 26.85 -9.69 -8.18
N PRO A 75 26.64 -10.40 -7.07
CA PRO A 75 25.35 -10.38 -6.39
C PRO A 75 25.00 -8.95 -5.96
N GLY A 76 23.70 -8.59 -6.10
CA GLY A 76 23.19 -7.33 -5.58
C GLY A 76 23.31 -7.26 -4.06
N THR A 77 22.99 -6.10 -3.49
CA THR A 77 23.01 -5.87 -2.04
C THR A 77 21.86 -6.57 -1.31
N ASP A 78 20.77 -6.90 -2.02
CA ASP A 78 19.59 -7.58 -1.49
C ASP A 78 19.06 -8.65 -2.47
N PRO A 79 19.86 -9.66 -2.86
CA PRO A 79 19.47 -10.64 -3.86
C PRO A 79 18.24 -11.48 -3.44
N ASP A 80 18.06 -11.71 -2.15
CA ASP A 80 16.93 -12.47 -1.59
C ASP A 80 15.69 -11.60 -1.36
N ALA A 81 15.73 -10.31 -1.74
CA ALA A 81 14.67 -9.33 -1.48
C ALA A 81 14.22 -9.26 -0.01
N ARG A 82 15.18 -9.34 0.92
CA ARG A 82 14.91 -9.31 2.36
C ARG A 82 14.34 -7.99 2.85
N ARG A 83 14.53 -6.89 2.08
CA ARG A 83 13.83 -5.63 2.30
C ARG A 83 12.32 -5.80 2.32
N VAL A 84 11.78 -6.75 1.54
CA VAL A 84 10.34 -7.03 1.51
C VAL A 84 9.90 -7.69 2.81
N THR A 85 10.64 -8.71 3.26
CA THR A 85 10.38 -9.36 4.56
C THR A 85 10.47 -8.36 5.71
N ALA A 86 11.50 -7.50 5.70
CA ALA A 86 11.68 -6.45 6.68
C ALA A 86 10.51 -5.43 6.68
N ALA A 87 10.04 -5.02 5.51
CA ALA A 87 8.89 -4.13 5.38
C ALA A 87 7.59 -4.78 5.87
N GLN A 88 7.41 -6.09 5.66
CA GLN A 88 6.28 -6.84 6.19
C GLN A 88 6.30 -6.88 7.72
N VAL A 89 7.46 -7.16 8.33
CA VAL A 89 7.64 -7.11 9.80
C VAL A 89 7.31 -5.72 10.34
N ALA A 90 7.76 -4.65 9.68
CA ALA A 90 7.43 -3.29 10.07
C ALA A 90 5.92 -3.01 10.00
N VAL A 91 5.27 -3.41 8.91
CA VAL A 91 3.82 -3.25 8.72
C VAL A 91 3.04 -4.02 9.78
N ASP A 92 3.44 -5.24 10.10
CA ASP A 92 2.81 -6.06 11.14
C ASP A 92 2.98 -5.44 12.54
N GLY A 93 4.17 -4.94 12.84
CA GLY A 93 4.44 -4.21 14.07
C GLY A 93 3.61 -2.93 14.21
N ILE A 94 3.51 -2.13 13.14
CA ILE A 94 2.71 -0.91 13.12
C ILE A 94 1.20 -1.21 13.15
N ALA A 95 0.74 -2.34 12.59
CA ALA A 95 -0.67 -2.76 12.65
C ALA A 95 -1.14 -2.98 14.09
N ASN A 96 -0.24 -3.36 14.99
CA ASN A 96 -0.55 -3.52 16.41
C ASN A 96 -0.85 -2.17 17.11
N LEU A 97 -0.29 -1.06 16.62
CA LEU A 97 -0.68 0.28 17.09
C LEU A 97 -2.13 0.62 16.72
N ALA A 98 -2.58 0.21 15.55
CA ALA A 98 -3.96 0.38 15.12
C ALA A 98 -4.95 -0.42 16.01
N ALA A 99 -4.53 -1.57 16.50
CA ALA A 99 -5.32 -2.37 17.45
C ALA A 99 -5.52 -1.67 18.80
N GLN A 100 -4.64 -0.73 19.17
CA GLN A 100 -4.74 0.08 20.39
C GLN A 100 -5.58 1.36 20.22
N GLY A 101 -6.35 1.48 19.14
CA GLY A 101 -7.24 2.61 18.88
C GLY A 101 -6.62 3.79 18.12
N THR A 102 -5.36 3.68 17.71
CA THR A 102 -4.72 4.64 16.80
C THR A 102 -5.14 4.36 15.36
N ARG A 103 -5.60 5.38 14.65
CA ARG A 103 -5.89 5.25 13.22
C ARG A 103 -4.60 5.39 12.42
N VAL A 104 -4.15 4.30 11.83
CA VAL A 104 -2.95 4.27 10.99
C VAL A 104 -3.34 4.14 9.53
N GLU A 105 -2.74 4.95 8.68
CA GLU A 105 -2.84 4.82 7.22
C GLU A 105 -1.43 4.70 6.63
N VAL A 106 -1.26 3.76 5.71
CA VAL A 106 0.02 3.47 5.07
C VAL A 106 -0.06 3.78 3.58
N LEU A 107 0.97 4.42 3.06
CA LEU A 107 1.24 4.59 1.64
C LEU A 107 2.47 3.78 1.27
N LEU A 108 2.33 2.88 0.30
CA LEU A 108 3.45 2.15 -0.27
C LEU A 108 3.99 2.91 -1.48
N THR A 109 5.28 3.19 -1.47
CA THR A 109 5.94 3.86 -2.58
C THR A 109 7.26 3.17 -2.90
N GLY A 110 7.63 3.22 -4.18
CA GLY A 110 8.95 2.83 -4.64
C GLY A 110 9.63 4.03 -5.29
N PHE A 111 10.94 4.06 -5.28
CA PHE A 111 11.69 5.12 -5.95
C PHE A 111 12.94 4.60 -6.65
N ALA A 112 13.23 5.21 -7.76
CA ALA A 112 14.48 5.12 -8.51
C ALA A 112 14.68 6.47 -9.21
N GLU A 113 14.36 6.60 -10.52
CA GLU A 113 14.35 7.88 -11.26
C GLU A 113 13.23 8.81 -10.79
N ARG A 114 12.14 8.23 -10.29
CA ARG A 114 10.92 8.92 -9.82
C ARG A 114 10.31 8.18 -8.66
N LEU A 115 9.47 8.86 -7.90
CA LEU A 115 8.61 8.20 -6.91
C LEU A 115 7.39 7.62 -7.61
N THR A 116 7.13 6.33 -7.37
CA THR A 116 5.93 5.61 -7.80
C THR A 116 5.10 5.25 -6.57
N THR A 117 3.79 5.48 -6.63
CA THR A 117 2.87 5.11 -5.55
C THR A 117 2.09 3.85 -5.92
N TYR A 118 1.99 2.91 -4.98
CA TYR A 118 1.31 1.64 -5.17
C TYR A 118 0.03 1.59 -4.34
N GLY A 119 -1.11 1.62 -5.03
CA GLY A 119 -2.44 1.45 -4.44
C GLY A 119 -2.99 2.59 -3.57
N GLY A 120 -2.31 3.71 -3.44
CA GLY A 120 -2.75 4.86 -2.65
C GLY A 120 -2.72 4.63 -1.13
N TRP A 121 -3.27 5.60 -0.36
CA TRP A 121 -3.36 5.51 1.10
C TRP A 121 -4.35 4.44 1.53
N ARG A 122 -3.92 3.56 2.43
CA ARG A 122 -4.73 2.45 2.95
C ARG A 122 -4.74 2.47 4.46
N ARG A 123 -5.91 2.23 5.04
CA ARG A 123 -6.02 2.02 6.48
C ARG A 123 -5.31 0.72 6.83
N LEU A 124 -4.36 0.79 7.76
CA LEU A 124 -3.69 -0.37 8.33
C LEU A 124 -4.47 -0.81 9.58
N ALA A 125 -4.87 -2.07 9.57
CA ALA A 125 -5.54 -2.75 10.68
C ALA A 125 -5.21 -4.24 10.59
N PRO A 126 -5.40 -5.04 11.64
CA PRO A 126 -5.17 -6.49 11.58
C PRO A 126 -5.87 -7.18 10.42
N SER A 127 -7.06 -6.71 10.03
CA SER A 127 -7.84 -7.26 8.90
C SER A 127 -7.31 -6.85 7.52
N THR A 128 -6.54 -5.76 7.39
CA THR A 128 -6.04 -5.24 6.10
C THR A 128 -4.56 -5.49 5.87
N ARG A 129 -3.80 -5.86 6.91
CA ARG A 129 -2.36 -6.10 6.84
C ARG A 129 -1.98 -7.11 5.76
N GLY A 130 -2.72 -8.21 5.61
CA GLY A 130 -2.44 -9.22 4.60
C GLY A 130 -2.57 -8.72 3.15
N ALA A 131 -3.45 -7.74 2.89
CA ALA A 131 -3.55 -7.12 1.57
C ALA A 131 -2.34 -6.21 1.28
N ILE A 132 -1.85 -5.49 2.29
CA ILE A 132 -0.64 -4.66 2.19
C ILE A 132 0.60 -5.56 2.03
N GLY A 133 0.67 -6.67 2.78
CA GLY A 133 1.74 -7.66 2.66
C GLY A 133 1.85 -8.26 1.25
N ARG A 134 0.72 -8.60 0.61
CA ARG A 134 0.73 -9.07 -0.79
C ARG A 134 1.22 -8.03 -1.78
N GLU A 135 0.99 -6.75 -1.53
CA GLU A 135 1.49 -5.68 -2.39
C GLU A 135 2.99 -5.47 -2.20
N LEU A 136 3.47 -5.62 -0.97
CA LEU A 136 4.90 -5.61 -0.64
C LEU A 136 5.64 -6.76 -1.36
N GLU A 137 5.03 -7.93 -1.54
CA GLU A 137 5.62 -9.02 -2.32
C GLU A 137 5.99 -8.59 -3.75
N GLY A 138 5.26 -7.63 -4.34
CA GLY A 138 5.60 -7.08 -5.64
C GLY A 138 6.98 -6.40 -5.70
N PHE A 139 7.52 -5.95 -4.56
CA PHE A 139 8.86 -5.34 -4.52
C PHE A 139 10.00 -6.35 -4.65
N ARG A 140 9.75 -7.66 -4.58
CA ARG A 140 10.79 -8.67 -4.82
C ARG A 140 11.40 -8.59 -6.21
N THR A 141 10.62 -8.15 -7.18
CA THR A 141 11.04 -8.06 -8.59
C THR A 141 11.24 -6.62 -9.07
N ARG A 142 11.01 -5.61 -8.21
CA ARG A 142 11.20 -4.20 -8.55
C ARG A 142 12.60 -3.77 -8.15
N ASN A 143 13.56 -4.02 -9.02
CA ASN A 143 14.98 -3.73 -8.84
C ASN A 143 15.68 -3.40 -10.18
N SER A 144 14.99 -2.66 -11.05
CA SER A 144 15.50 -2.34 -12.40
C SER A 144 15.70 -0.85 -12.65
N GLY A 145 15.48 0.00 -11.64
CA GLY A 145 15.71 1.43 -11.74
C GLY A 145 17.20 1.78 -11.87
N ILE A 146 17.51 2.77 -12.68
CA ILE A 146 18.90 3.17 -12.97
C ILE A 146 19.40 4.33 -12.10
N ASP A 147 18.50 5.04 -11.43
CA ASP A 147 18.83 6.12 -10.51
C ASP A 147 18.52 5.73 -9.05
N THR A 148 19.11 6.48 -8.12
CA THR A 148 18.72 6.54 -6.71
C THR A 148 18.48 8.00 -6.35
N ASP A 149 17.35 8.57 -6.82
CA ASP A 149 17.03 9.99 -6.75
C ASP A 149 16.23 10.33 -5.48
N PHE A 150 16.93 10.62 -4.40
CA PHE A 150 16.29 10.98 -3.13
C PHE A 150 15.54 12.31 -3.18
N TYR A 151 15.91 13.25 -4.06
CA TYR A 151 15.17 14.49 -4.20
C TYR A 151 13.74 14.21 -4.67
N ASN A 152 13.59 13.48 -5.76
CA ASN A 152 12.27 13.11 -6.28
C ASN A 152 11.50 12.20 -5.32
N ALA A 153 12.20 11.32 -4.59
CA ALA A 153 11.59 10.48 -3.56
C ALA A 153 10.99 11.33 -2.43
N MET A 154 11.78 12.19 -1.81
CA MET A 154 11.32 12.97 -0.65
C MET A 154 10.34 14.08 -1.02
N ASP A 155 10.49 14.73 -2.18
CA ASP A 155 9.51 15.72 -2.65
C ASP A 155 8.16 15.06 -2.97
N GLY A 156 8.18 13.89 -3.63
CA GLY A 156 6.98 13.12 -3.91
C GLY A 156 6.26 12.65 -2.64
N VAL A 157 7.01 12.16 -1.64
CA VAL A 157 6.46 11.76 -0.34
C VAL A 157 5.87 12.96 0.40
N ARG A 158 6.57 14.08 0.42
CA ARG A 158 6.09 15.34 0.99
C ARG A 158 4.75 15.75 0.41
N LEU A 159 4.64 15.74 -0.93
CA LEU A 159 3.40 16.06 -1.63
C LEU A 159 2.29 15.07 -1.30
N ALA A 160 2.58 13.76 -1.23
CA ALA A 160 1.61 12.74 -0.89
C ALA A 160 1.08 12.92 0.54
N LEU A 161 1.98 13.18 1.51
CA LEU A 161 1.62 13.46 2.89
C LEU A 161 0.79 14.76 3.02
N ALA A 162 1.18 15.83 2.32
CA ALA A 162 0.47 17.10 2.34
C ALA A 162 -0.95 16.96 1.76
N ARG A 163 -1.11 16.30 0.62
CA ARG A 163 -2.41 16.01 0.01
C ARG A 163 -3.28 15.18 0.95
N ARG A 164 -2.76 14.08 1.48
CA ARG A 164 -3.53 13.23 2.40
C ARG A 164 -3.96 13.98 3.64
N THR A 165 -3.08 14.80 4.20
CA THR A 165 -3.40 15.64 5.35
C THR A 165 -4.52 16.64 5.06
N ALA A 166 -4.55 17.22 3.86
CA ALA A 166 -5.61 18.14 3.43
C ALA A 166 -6.97 17.43 3.28
N ASP A 167 -6.98 16.14 2.89
CA ASP A 167 -8.20 15.34 2.75
C ASP A 167 -8.79 14.91 4.11
N LEU A 168 -8.03 14.99 5.20
CA LEU A 168 -8.50 14.59 6.52
C LEU A 168 -9.39 15.67 7.13
N ALA A 169 -10.62 15.29 7.50
CA ALA A 169 -11.64 16.20 7.98
C ALA A 169 -11.31 16.86 9.33
N ALA A 170 -10.45 16.27 10.14
CA ALA A 170 -10.10 16.79 11.47
C ALA A 170 -8.66 16.40 11.87
N GLY A 171 -8.00 17.34 12.52
CA GLY A 171 -6.73 17.13 13.22
C GLY A 171 -5.49 17.17 12.32
N ASP A 172 -4.36 17.29 12.99
CA ASP A 172 -3.02 17.22 12.38
C ASP A 172 -2.45 15.83 12.65
N PRO A 173 -2.33 14.93 11.65
CA PRO A 173 -1.86 13.57 11.87
C PRO A 173 -0.37 13.57 12.21
N CYS A 174 0.09 12.55 12.93
CA CYS A 174 1.50 12.20 12.92
C CYS A 174 1.91 11.73 11.55
N ARG A 175 3.09 12.15 11.10
CA ARG A 175 3.66 11.77 9.81
C ARG A 175 4.97 11.05 10.03
N LEU A 176 5.06 9.86 9.49
CA LEU A 176 6.26 9.03 9.56
C LEU A 176 6.68 8.62 8.14
N VAL A 177 7.94 8.82 7.83
CA VAL A 177 8.58 8.33 6.60
C VAL A 177 9.54 7.22 6.99
N LEU A 178 9.34 6.02 6.47
CA LEU A 178 10.25 4.90 6.58
C LEU A 178 10.96 4.77 5.24
N LEU A 179 12.20 5.18 5.17
CA LEU A 179 13.02 5.13 3.96
C LEU A 179 13.95 3.93 4.02
N PHE A 180 13.84 3.06 3.05
CA PHE A 180 14.71 1.93 2.87
C PHE A 180 15.53 2.06 1.59
N THR A 181 16.86 1.91 1.70
CA THR A 181 17.78 2.00 0.56
C THR A 181 19.11 1.31 0.85
N ASP A 182 19.75 0.80 -0.19
CA ASP A 182 21.15 0.34 -0.17
C ASP A 182 22.10 1.36 -0.81
N GLY A 183 21.53 2.40 -1.42
CA GLY A 183 22.23 3.30 -2.32
C GLY A 183 22.73 4.58 -1.69
N ARG A 184 23.61 5.23 -2.43
CA ARG A 184 23.93 6.65 -2.32
C ARG A 184 23.10 7.41 -3.35
N PHE A 185 23.04 8.71 -3.21
CA PHE A 185 22.43 9.56 -4.24
C PHE A 185 23.18 9.36 -5.57
N ASP A 186 22.52 8.77 -6.55
CA ASP A 186 23.12 8.44 -7.85
C ASP A 186 22.16 8.74 -8.98
N ILE A 187 22.67 9.38 -10.06
CA ILE A 187 21.88 9.80 -11.23
C ILE A 187 22.56 9.32 -12.48
N ASP A 188 22.07 8.28 -13.04
CA ASP A 188 22.58 7.63 -14.26
C ASP A 188 21.66 7.81 -15.46
N SER A 189 20.39 8.15 -15.23
CA SER A 189 19.39 8.30 -16.30
C SER A 189 19.48 9.65 -17.00
N ASP A 190 18.94 9.68 -18.24
CA ASP A 190 18.71 10.91 -18.99
C ASP A 190 17.35 11.58 -18.65
N VAL A 191 16.65 11.07 -17.64
CA VAL A 191 15.37 11.65 -17.19
C VAL A 191 15.61 13.08 -16.69
N PRO A 192 14.85 14.09 -17.18
CA PRO A 192 15.00 15.47 -16.73
C PRO A 192 14.81 15.59 -15.21
N LYS A 193 15.72 16.32 -14.56
CA LYS A 193 15.69 16.56 -13.12
C LYS A 193 15.29 18.01 -12.83
N PRO A 194 14.42 18.28 -11.85
CA PRO A 194 14.00 19.65 -11.56
C PRO A 194 15.10 20.52 -10.98
N TYR A 195 16.19 19.91 -10.51
CA TYR A 195 17.32 20.57 -9.84
C TYR A 195 18.59 20.63 -10.71
N ALA A 196 18.60 19.97 -11.88
CA ALA A 196 19.81 19.87 -12.71
C ALA A 196 19.48 19.90 -14.20
N SER A 197 20.34 20.56 -14.98
CA SER A 197 20.29 20.57 -16.45
C SER A 197 20.70 19.21 -17.03
N ALA A 198 20.13 18.85 -18.18
CA ALA A 198 20.34 17.53 -18.78
C ALA A 198 21.77 17.29 -19.27
N ASP A 199 22.49 18.35 -19.63
CA ASP A 199 23.86 18.33 -20.15
C ASP A 199 24.95 18.13 -19.12
N LEU A 200 24.61 18.19 -17.81
CA LEU A 200 25.55 18.00 -16.73
C LEU A 200 25.99 16.54 -16.58
N SER A 201 27.22 16.36 -16.07
CA SER A 201 27.71 15.00 -15.72
C SER A 201 26.85 14.38 -14.61
N LYS A 202 26.85 13.04 -14.54
CA LYS A 202 26.11 12.26 -13.53
C LYS A 202 26.45 12.72 -12.12
N SER A 203 27.72 12.84 -11.79
CA SER A 203 28.19 13.33 -10.47
C SER A 203 27.71 14.75 -10.17
N ALA A 204 27.77 15.67 -11.15
CA ALA A 204 27.28 17.03 -10.96
C ALA A 204 25.75 17.06 -10.74
N LYS A 205 25.00 16.22 -11.42
CA LYS A 205 23.56 16.08 -11.17
C LYS A 205 23.29 15.56 -9.75
N ALA A 206 24.04 14.56 -9.29
CA ALA A 206 23.90 14.03 -7.95
C ALA A 206 24.23 15.09 -6.87
N ASP A 207 25.32 15.84 -7.03
CA ASP A 207 25.71 16.92 -6.10
C ASP A 207 24.64 18.03 -6.03
N LEU A 208 24.09 18.42 -7.18
CA LEU A 208 23.00 19.40 -7.24
C LEU A 208 21.72 18.85 -6.60
N GLY A 209 21.44 17.56 -6.79
CA GLY A 209 20.30 16.89 -6.17
C GLY A 209 20.40 16.90 -4.64
N VAL A 210 21.56 16.56 -4.08
CA VAL A 210 21.82 16.64 -2.64
C VAL A 210 21.70 18.08 -2.15
N ALA A 211 22.27 19.04 -2.87
CA ALA A 211 22.18 20.44 -2.51
C ALA A 211 20.73 20.95 -2.52
N ALA A 212 19.95 20.62 -3.54
CA ALA A 212 18.53 21.00 -3.64
C ALA A 212 17.66 20.34 -2.56
N LEU A 213 17.89 19.03 -2.29
CA LEU A 213 17.20 18.29 -1.26
C LEU A 213 17.39 18.89 0.13
N CYS A 214 18.61 19.31 0.44
CA CYS A 214 19.03 19.83 1.73
C CYS A 214 19.06 21.37 1.82
N SER A 215 18.64 22.07 0.77
CA SER A 215 18.61 23.54 0.76
C SER A 215 17.56 24.11 1.74
N PRO A 216 17.73 25.34 2.21
CA PRO A 216 16.65 26.07 2.86
C PRO A 216 15.40 26.12 1.95
N GLY A 217 14.25 25.66 2.48
CA GLY A 217 13.03 25.52 1.69
C GLY A 217 12.98 24.28 0.80
N GLY A 218 14.00 23.43 0.81
CA GLY A 218 14.03 22.15 0.09
C GLY A 218 13.10 21.10 0.70
N PRO A 219 12.90 19.95 0.01
CA PRO A 219 11.97 18.91 0.44
C PRO A 219 12.15 18.45 1.87
N MET A 220 13.39 18.28 2.35
CA MET A 220 13.64 17.82 3.71
C MET A 220 13.26 18.85 4.76
N GLN A 221 13.53 20.13 4.54
CA GLN A 221 13.07 21.16 5.46
C GLN A 221 11.55 21.25 5.48
N GLN A 222 10.90 21.20 4.33
CA GLN A 222 9.44 21.25 4.26
C GLN A 222 8.80 20.05 4.97
N LEU A 223 9.34 18.83 4.82
CA LEU A 223 8.89 17.66 5.58
C LEU A 223 8.96 17.88 7.10
N ARG A 224 10.05 18.50 7.57
CA ARG A 224 10.21 18.81 9.00
C ARG A 224 9.26 19.88 9.48
N ASP A 225 9.12 20.96 8.72
CA ASP A 225 8.16 22.03 9.01
C ASP A 225 6.73 21.51 9.10
N ASP A 226 6.44 20.44 8.35
CA ASP A 226 5.19 19.70 8.41
C ASP A 226 5.12 18.72 9.59
N GLY A 227 6.20 18.62 10.38
CA GLY A 227 6.29 17.70 11.52
C GLY A 227 6.45 16.23 11.12
N ALA A 228 6.87 15.94 9.88
CA ALA A 228 7.18 14.57 9.48
C ALA A 228 8.46 14.08 10.17
N ARG A 229 8.45 12.85 10.63
CA ARG A 229 9.61 12.14 11.19
C ARG A 229 10.13 11.17 10.14
N THR A 230 11.46 11.12 9.96
CA THR A 230 12.09 10.26 8.97
C THR A 230 12.97 9.23 9.66
N LEU A 231 12.67 7.95 9.44
CA LEU A 231 13.53 6.84 9.84
C LEU A 231 14.15 6.28 8.57
N THR A 232 15.50 6.28 8.50
CA THR A 232 16.24 5.73 7.37
C THR A 232 16.87 4.40 7.77
N LEU A 233 16.75 3.44 6.88
CA LEU A 233 17.35 2.13 7.01
C LEU A 233 18.31 1.92 5.85
N ALA A 234 19.59 1.87 6.17
CA ALA A 234 20.64 1.64 5.22
C ALA A 234 21.04 0.16 5.20
N LEU A 235 21.04 -0.45 4.03
CA LEU A 235 21.67 -1.74 3.84
C LEU A 235 23.12 -1.51 3.38
N SER A 236 24.05 -1.76 4.28
CA SER A 236 25.49 -1.62 4.04
C SER A 236 26.17 -2.99 4.11
N ASP A 237 26.11 -3.76 3.02
CA ASP A 237 26.82 -5.03 2.94
C ASP A 237 28.29 -4.78 2.58
N PRO A 238 29.25 -5.04 3.50
CA PRO A 238 30.68 -4.89 3.21
C PRO A 238 31.16 -5.83 2.10
N ALA A 239 30.48 -6.96 1.88
CA ALA A 239 30.81 -7.94 0.84
C ALA A 239 30.39 -7.48 -0.55
N ALA A 240 29.42 -6.58 -0.68
CA ALA A 240 28.94 -6.05 -1.95
C ALA A 240 29.88 -5.01 -2.59
N GLY A 241 30.99 -4.68 -1.96
CA GLY A 241 32.02 -3.75 -2.43
C GLY A 241 31.87 -2.34 -1.86
N ALA A 242 33.02 -1.68 -1.63
CA ALA A 242 33.06 -0.32 -1.10
C ALA A 242 32.34 0.67 -2.04
N GLY A 243 31.41 1.46 -1.51
CA GLY A 243 30.90 2.66 -2.16
C GLY A 243 29.43 2.65 -2.59
N LYS A 244 28.65 1.61 -2.26
CA LYS A 244 27.23 1.57 -2.62
C LYS A 244 26.32 2.30 -1.63
N ALA A 245 26.53 2.19 -0.34
CA ALA A 245 25.76 2.96 0.66
C ALA A 245 26.55 4.19 1.16
N ASP A 246 25.84 5.26 1.46
CA ASP A 246 26.37 6.43 2.19
C ASP A 246 25.62 6.59 3.52
N PRO A 247 25.98 5.83 4.56
CA PRO A 247 25.33 5.91 5.86
C PRO A 247 25.38 7.31 6.48
N ALA A 248 26.44 8.07 6.19
CA ALA A 248 26.57 9.43 6.69
C ALA A 248 25.52 10.37 6.06
N PHE A 249 25.29 10.24 4.76
CA PHE A 249 24.22 10.97 4.08
C PHE A 249 22.84 10.57 4.59
N LEU A 250 22.56 9.28 4.71
CA LEU A 250 21.28 8.80 5.21
C LEU A 250 21.01 9.23 6.65
N ARG A 251 22.05 9.26 7.48
CA ARG A 251 21.97 9.81 8.84
C ARG A 251 21.63 11.31 8.79
N ARG A 252 22.27 12.09 7.93
CA ARG A 252 21.93 13.52 7.75
C ARG A 252 20.49 13.72 7.28
N LEU A 253 19.98 12.86 6.41
CA LEU A 253 18.56 12.87 6.01
C LEU A 253 17.65 12.66 7.22
N ALA A 254 17.92 11.66 8.04
CA ALA A 254 17.10 11.32 9.18
C ALA A 254 17.18 12.34 10.31
N THR A 255 18.40 12.72 10.74
CA THR A 255 18.63 13.52 11.94
C THR A 255 18.56 15.03 11.72
N GLY A 256 18.64 15.49 10.48
CA GLY A 256 18.43 16.90 10.21
C GLY A 256 19.60 17.72 9.81
N ASP A 257 20.80 17.18 9.69
CA ASP A 257 21.97 17.88 9.15
C ASP A 257 21.81 18.28 7.67
N CYS A 258 20.81 17.67 7.02
CA CYS A 258 20.25 18.09 5.74
C CYS A 258 19.21 19.19 6.00
N ALA A 259 19.63 20.41 6.25
CA ALA A 259 18.96 21.68 6.48
C ALA A 259 18.89 22.22 7.91
N MET A 260 18.77 21.44 8.97
CA MET A 260 18.89 21.89 10.39
C MET A 260 19.04 20.68 11.33
N PRO A 261 20.15 20.56 12.07
CA PRO A 261 20.38 19.42 12.94
C PRO A 261 19.38 19.37 14.09
N SER A 262 18.60 18.30 14.21
CA SER A 262 17.81 18.00 15.39
C SER A 262 17.55 16.51 15.49
N PRO A 263 18.08 15.82 16.49
CA PRO A 263 17.89 14.36 16.66
C PRO A 263 16.42 13.96 16.90
N GLN A 264 15.54 14.92 17.13
CA GLN A 264 14.11 14.66 17.32
C GLN A 264 13.35 14.39 16.02
N TYR A 265 13.92 14.75 14.87
CA TYR A 265 13.23 14.59 13.59
C TYR A 265 13.30 13.18 13.03
N GLY A 266 14.23 12.36 13.49
CA GLY A 266 14.33 10.99 13.05
C GLY A 266 15.57 10.27 13.52
N ALA A 267 15.75 9.04 13.03
CA ALA A 267 16.92 8.21 13.32
C ALA A 267 17.34 7.44 12.06
N ALA A 268 18.63 7.11 11.99
CA ALA A 268 19.20 6.26 10.96
C ALA A 268 19.63 4.93 11.57
N PHE A 269 19.41 3.87 10.82
CA PHE A 269 19.75 2.50 11.20
C PHE A 269 20.57 1.89 10.07
N ASP A 270 21.68 1.28 10.44
CA ASP A 270 22.55 0.59 9.52
C ASP A 270 22.41 -0.92 9.72
N ALA A 271 22.11 -1.63 8.65
CA ALA A 271 22.14 -3.08 8.59
C ALA A 271 23.35 -3.54 7.79
N THR A 272 24.20 -4.35 8.40
CA THR A 272 25.41 -4.87 7.75
C THR A 272 25.15 -6.06 6.84
N ASP A 273 23.95 -6.61 6.90
CA ASP A 273 23.46 -7.67 6.03
C ASP A 273 21.93 -7.60 5.94
N ALA A 274 21.36 -8.26 4.94
CA ALA A 274 19.91 -8.31 4.73
C ALA A 274 19.13 -8.94 5.90
N ALA A 275 19.76 -9.80 6.70
CA ALA A 275 19.13 -10.38 7.89
C ALA A 275 19.08 -9.36 9.05
N GLY A 276 20.15 -8.61 9.24
CA GLY A 276 20.18 -7.50 10.21
C GLY A 276 19.11 -6.45 9.91
N LEU A 277 18.78 -6.27 8.63
CA LEU A 277 17.72 -5.36 8.22
C LEU A 277 16.35 -5.75 8.78
N VAL A 278 15.99 -7.03 8.72
CA VAL A 278 14.72 -7.54 9.27
C VAL A 278 14.65 -7.25 10.77
N GLY A 279 15.74 -7.51 11.49
CA GLY A 279 15.85 -7.19 12.92
C GLY A 279 15.74 -5.69 13.22
N GLN A 280 16.30 -4.82 12.39
CA GLN A 280 16.15 -3.37 12.56
C GLN A 280 14.71 -2.89 12.37
N PHE A 281 13.99 -3.42 11.38
CA PHE A 281 12.57 -3.11 11.22
C PHE A 281 11.73 -3.59 12.40
N ASP A 282 12.00 -4.79 12.89
CA ASP A 282 11.35 -5.31 14.09
C ASP A 282 11.63 -4.41 15.31
N ALA A 283 12.88 -4.04 15.50
CA ALA A 283 13.29 -3.13 16.57
C ALA A 283 12.57 -1.77 16.48
N ILE A 284 12.43 -1.21 15.27
CA ILE A 284 11.69 0.03 15.03
C ILE A 284 10.21 -0.18 15.38
N ALA A 285 9.57 -1.20 14.85
CA ALA A 285 8.17 -1.50 15.11
C ALA A 285 7.89 -1.70 16.61
N THR A 286 8.79 -2.41 17.30
CA THR A 286 8.72 -2.66 18.74
C THR A 286 8.88 -1.37 19.55
N ARG A 287 9.85 -0.53 19.22
CA ARG A 287 10.03 0.78 19.88
C ARG A 287 8.86 1.73 19.64
N LEU A 288 8.30 1.73 18.43
CA LEU A 288 7.08 2.53 18.13
C LEU A 288 5.89 2.12 18.98
N ARG A 289 5.83 0.85 19.41
CA ARG A 289 4.84 0.33 20.37
C ARG A 289 5.17 0.63 21.84
N GLY A 290 6.33 1.22 22.11
CA GLY A 290 6.80 1.50 23.47
C GLY A 290 7.64 0.37 24.07
N GLY A 291 8.06 -0.62 23.29
CA GLY A 291 8.94 -1.68 23.76
C GLY A 291 10.36 -1.18 24.04
N THR A 292 10.92 -1.58 25.14
CA THR A 292 12.31 -1.27 25.53
C THR A 292 13.18 -2.51 25.32
N PRO A 293 14.26 -2.43 24.52
CA PRO A 293 15.18 -3.55 24.36
C PRO A 293 15.96 -3.79 25.65
N VAL A 294 16.01 -5.05 26.08
CA VAL A 294 16.67 -5.48 27.35
C VAL A 294 17.71 -6.58 27.13
N GLY A 295 17.73 -7.21 25.96
CA GLY A 295 18.72 -8.23 25.60
C GLY A 295 18.92 -8.32 24.09
N SER A 296 20.11 -8.66 23.63
CA SER A 296 20.47 -8.65 22.20
C SER A 296 21.29 -9.84 21.72
N ASP A 297 21.52 -10.86 22.54
CA ASP A 297 22.33 -12.02 22.13
C ASP A 297 21.81 -13.32 22.75
N CYS A 298 21.05 -14.11 21.99
CA CYS A 298 20.55 -15.44 22.43
C CYS A 298 21.48 -16.60 22.04
N ARG A 299 22.67 -16.35 21.54
CA ARG A 299 23.73 -17.41 21.43
C ARG A 299 24.14 -17.91 22.80
N THR A 300 24.10 -17.04 23.79
CA THR A 300 24.12 -17.39 25.20
C THR A 300 22.74 -17.16 25.78
N ALA A 301 22.29 -18.01 26.69
CA ALA A 301 20.98 -17.93 27.30
C ALA A 301 20.76 -16.53 27.95
N GLN A 302 19.85 -15.75 27.39
CA GLN A 302 19.48 -14.43 27.92
C GLN A 302 18.47 -14.59 29.04
N ARG A 303 18.85 -14.16 30.24
CA ARG A 303 17.99 -14.20 31.42
C ARG A 303 17.42 -12.80 31.70
N ILE A 304 16.14 -12.66 31.56
CA ILE A 304 15.42 -11.40 31.78
C ILE A 304 14.57 -11.52 33.02
N ALA A 305 14.85 -10.71 34.04
CA ALA A 305 13.99 -10.59 35.21
C ALA A 305 12.76 -9.73 34.84
N VAL A 306 11.59 -10.30 34.90
CA VAL A 306 10.33 -9.66 34.55
C VAL A 306 9.51 -9.41 35.81
N PRO A 307 9.47 -8.18 36.32
CA PRO A 307 8.57 -7.82 37.43
C PRO A 307 7.12 -7.75 36.96
N ALA A 308 6.17 -7.73 37.90
CA ALA A 308 4.75 -7.58 37.61
C ALA A 308 4.38 -6.27 36.84
N ALA A 309 5.28 -5.28 36.90
CA ALA A 309 5.15 -4.02 36.13
C ALA A 309 5.35 -4.16 34.62
N ILE A 310 5.78 -5.33 34.14
CA ILE A 310 5.95 -5.64 32.73
C ILE A 310 4.77 -6.48 32.26
N SER A 311 4.03 -5.99 31.26
CA SER A 311 2.87 -6.67 30.68
C SER A 311 3.18 -7.49 29.44
N GLY A 312 4.31 -7.28 28.83
CA GLY A 312 4.64 -7.98 27.61
C GLY A 312 6.12 -8.20 27.39
N ILE A 313 6.41 -9.27 26.67
CA ILE A 313 7.75 -9.60 26.17
C ILE A 313 7.62 -9.82 24.68
N HIS A 314 8.50 -9.18 23.93
CA HIS A 314 8.68 -9.44 22.51
C HIS A 314 10.09 -9.94 22.25
N VAL A 315 10.22 -11.04 21.52
CA VAL A 315 11.50 -11.55 21.08
C VAL A 315 11.47 -11.70 19.56
N PHE A 316 12.41 -11.06 18.93
CA PHE A 316 12.75 -11.31 17.54
C PHE A 316 13.98 -12.22 17.52
N ALA A 317 13.89 -13.35 16.86
CA ALA A 317 14.99 -14.30 16.73
C ALA A 317 15.31 -14.57 15.25
N ASP A 318 16.60 -14.45 14.90
CA ASP A 318 17.18 -14.88 13.63
C ASP A 318 18.05 -16.12 13.94
N GLY A 319 17.62 -17.28 13.51
CA GLY A 319 18.31 -18.54 13.69
C GLY A 319 19.70 -18.58 13.07
N GLY A 320 19.96 -17.73 12.08
CA GLY A 320 21.22 -17.71 11.33
C GLY A 320 21.48 -18.98 10.50
N ASP A 321 21.12 -20.11 11.05
CA ASP A 321 21.01 -21.41 10.43
C ASP A 321 19.52 -21.77 10.36
N PRO A 322 18.96 -22.25 9.23
CA PRO A 322 17.55 -22.64 9.13
C PRO A 322 17.09 -23.68 10.15
N ALA A 323 18.01 -24.40 10.78
CA ALA A 323 17.73 -25.43 11.78
C ALA A 323 17.76 -24.94 13.25
N ALA A 324 18.01 -23.63 13.50
CA ALA A 324 18.10 -23.12 14.87
C ALA A 324 16.72 -22.66 15.37
N ASP A 325 16.27 -23.24 16.48
CA ASP A 325 14.99 -22.94 17.11
C ASP A 325 15.14 -22.00 18.30
N LEU A 326 14.10 -21.23 18.57
CA LEU A 326 14.05 -20.41 19.78
C LEU A 326 13.59 -21.26 20.97
N MET A 327 14.43 -21.38 21.98
CA MET A 327 14.14 -22.00 23.25
C MET A 327 13.67 -20.97 24.25
N VAL A 328 12.49 -21.13 24.81
CA VAL A 328 11.91 -20.23 25.83
C VAL A 328 11.71 -21.01 27.12
N THR A 329 12.33 -20.55 28.20
CA THR A 329 12.10 -21.09 29.54
C THR A 329 11.36 -20.04 30.37
N PRO A 330 10.09 -20.28 30.75
CA PRO A 330 9.32 -19.38 31.59
C PRO A 330 9.84 -19.42 33.05
N PRO A 331 9.42 -18.47 33.92
CA PRO A 331 9.83 -18.43 35.33
C PRO A 331 9.49 -19.71 36.11
N ARG A 332 8.41 -20.37 35.71
CA ARG A 332 7.94 -21.65 36.26
C ARG A 332 7.52 -22.55 35.11
N GLY A 333 8.22 -23.67 34.96
CA GLY A 333 7.96 -24.66 33.91
C GLY A 333 9.23 -25.05 33.16
N ASP A 334 9.08 -26.01 32.27
CA ASP A 334 10.16 -26.52 31.46
C ASP A 334 10.45 -25.64 30.26
N ALA A 335 11.64 -25.82 29.67
CA ALA A 335 11.99 -25.15 28.43
C ALA A 335 11.10 -25.61 27.28
N ILE A 336 10.56 -24.66 26.51
CA ILE A 336 9.72 -24.91 25.35
C ILE A 336 10.52 -24.55 24.11
N ARG A 337 10.56 -25.50 23.19
CA ARG A 337 11.15 -25.28 21.85
C ARG A 337 10.09 -24.71 20.94
N LEU A 338 10.39 -23.59 20.32
CA LEU A 338 9.53 -22.95 19.33
C LEU A 338 10.14 -23.19 17.95
N ASP A 339 9.43 -24.00 17.17
CA ASP A 339 9.81 -24.30 15.79
C ASP A 339 9.35 -23.15 14.88
N PRO A 340 10.14 -22.73 13.87
CA PRO A 340 9.70 -21.81 12.85
C PRO A 340 8.40 -22.20 12.12
N SER A 341 7.96 -23.44 12.19
CA SER A 341 6.68 -23.91 11.64
C SER A 341 5.46 -23.63 12.53
N ASP A 342 5.67 -23.24 13.79
CA ASP A 342 4.61 -23.03 14.77
C ASP A 342 3.99 -21.64 14.67
N ASP A 343 2.97 -21.50 13.85
CA ASP A 343 2.20 -20.24 13.70
C ASP A 343 0.96 -20.26 14.63
N ASP A 344 1.16 -20.48 15.94
CA ASP A 344 0.05 -20.73 16.88
C ASP A 344 0.06 -19.82 18.10
N ARG A 345 -1.16 -19.58 18.61
CA ARG A 345 -1.37 -18.99 19.95
C ARG A 345 -1.28 -20.09 20.99
N ILE A 346 -0.31 -19.99 21.86
CA ILE A 346 -0.10 -20.91 22.97
C ILE A 346 -0.20 -20.15 24.30
N ARG A 347 -0.49 -20.85 25.38
CA ARG A 347 -0.52 -20.26 26.72
C ARG A 347 0.68 -20.74 27.53
N ILE A 348 1.54 -19.80 27.95
CA ILE A 348 2.77 -20.10 28.70
C ILE A 348 2.79 -19.24 29.96
N ALA A 349 2.94 -19.85 31.12
CA ALA A 349 3.11 -19.16 32.42
C ALA A 349 2.08 -18.04 32.70
N GLY A 350 0.82 -18.25 32.33
CA GLY A 350 -0.26 -17.28 32.53
C GLY A 350 -0.27 -16.16 31.50
N ALA A 351 0.53 -16.26 30.44
CA ALA A 351 0.55 -15.31 29.33
C ALA A 351 -0.07 -15.90 28.08
N ASP A 352 -0.76 -15.08 27.31
CA ASP A 352 -1.11 -15.37 25.93
C ASP A 352 0.12 -15.12 25.06
N VAL A 353 0.61 -16.17 24.41
CA VAL A 353 1.78 -16.12 23.56
C VAL A 353 1.36 -16.32 22.12
N ARG A 354 1.84 -15.44 21.28
CA ARG A 354 1.74 -15.55 19.84
C ARG A 354 3.13 -15.77 19.26
N VAL A 355 3.30 -16.87 18.54
CA VAL A 355 4.47 -17.13 17.72
C VAL A 355 4.12 -16.75 16.29
N THR A 356 4.99 -16.03 15.60
CA THR A 356 4.81 -15.71 14.19
C THR A 356 6.11 -15.99 13.46
N THR A 357 6.01 -16.78 12.40
CA THR A 357 7.12 -17.08 11.53
C THR A 357 7.01 -16.23 10.26
N THR A 358 8.03 -15.44 9.98
CA THR A 358 8.04 -14.59 8.78
C THR A 358 8.80 -15.26 7.62
N SER A 359 9.63 -16.23 7.93
CA SER A 359 10.31 -17.17 7.01
C SER A 359 10.85 -18.32 7.83
N ASP A 360 11.39 -19.32 7.19
CA ASP A 360 12.09 -20.47 7.79
C ASP A 360 13.27 -20.09 8.72
N ARG A 361 13.59 -18.84 8.83
CA ARG A 361 14.73 -18.31 9.59
C ARG A 361 14.33 -17.35 10.71
N PHE A 362 13.24 -16.61 10.56
CA PHE A 362 12.84 -15.54 11.49
C PHE A 362 11.62 -15.92 12.29
N VAL A 363 11.77 -15.91 13.61
CA VAL A 363 10.69 -16.18 14.56
C VAL A 363 10.47 -14.96 15.44
N THR A 364 9.23 -14.54 15.58
CA THR A 364 8.82 -13.56 16.59
C THR A 364 7.97 -14.26 17.65
N PHE A 365 8.26 -13.95 18.90
CA PHE A 365 7.54 -14.41 20.07
C PHE A 365 6.99 -13.18 20.78
N ASP A 366 5.68 -13.05 20.82
CA ASP A 366 4.97 -12.01 21.55
C ASP A 366 4.20 -12.64 22.70
N ALA A 367 4.62 -12.37 23.93
CA ALA A 367 3.92 -12.80 25.13
C ALA A 367 3.26 -11.59 25.80
N THR A 368 1.99 -11.72 26.14
CA THR A 368 1.23 -10.70 26.89
C THR A 368 0.67 -11.32 28.16
N ALA A 369 0.94 -10.71 29.29
CA ALA A 369 0.37 -11.14 30.57
C ALA A 369 -1.14 -11.03 30.53
N ASP A 370 -1.84 -12.07 31.01
CA ASP A 370 -3.28 -12.04 31.17
C ASP A 370 -3.62 -11.22 32.42
N GLY A 371 -4.35 -10.10 32.26
CA GLY A 371 -4.61 -9.15 33.35
C GLY A 371 -5.36 -9.75 34.56
N ASP A 372 -5.98 -10.90 34.41
CA ASP A 372 -6.93 -11.44 35.37
C ASP A 372 -6.39 -12.61 36.24
N THR A 373 -5.22 -13.16 35.90
CA THR A 373 -4.75 -14.38 36.60
C THR A 373 -3.24 -14.44 36.77
N ASP A 374 -2.82 -14.67 38.00
CA ASP A 374 -1.51 -15.19 38.40
C ASP A 374 -0.31 -14.32 37.98
N SER A 375 -0.27 -13.07 38.44
CA SER A 375 0.94 -12.25 38.40
C SER A 375 2.18 -13.02 38.90
N ASP A 376 1.94 -13.97 39.81
CA ASP A 376 2.96 -14.86 40.37
C ASP A 376 3.55 -15.90 39.38
N ARG A 377 2.85 -16.22 38.28
CA ARG A 377 3.37 -17.11 37.25
C ARG A 377 4.13 -16.35 36.15
N TRP A 378 3.67 -15.15 35.85
CA TRP A 378 4.26 -14.27 34.86
C TRP A 378 5.57 -13.66 35.35
N ALA A 379 5.55 -13.12 36.58
CA ALA A 379 6.71 -12.48 37.17
C ALA A 379 7.81 -13.48 37.53
N GLY A 380 9.04 -13.13 37.21
CA GLY A 380 10.23 -13.96 37.48
C GLY A 380 11.25 -13.89 36.34
N THR A 381 12.12 -14.90 36.27
CA THR A 381 13.16 -14.91 35.25
C THR A 381 12.72 -15.72 34.02
N TRP A 382 12.56 -15.05 32.92
CA TRP A 382 12.42 -15.65 31.60
C TRP A 382 13.80 -15.87 30.98
N THR A 383 13.98 -16.99 30.31
CA THR A 383 15.25 -17.29 29.61
C THR A 383 14.97 -17.57 28.15
N PHE A 384 15.73 -16.93 27.27
CA PHE A 384 15.68 -17.09 25.81
C PHE A 384 17.03 -17.56 25.29
N ALA A 385 17.03 -18.58 24.45
CA ALA A 385 18.24 -19.12 23.85
C ALA A 385 17.94 -19.68 22.45
N MET A 386 18.95 -19.74 21.59
CA MET A 386 18.86 -20.42 20.30
C MET A 386 19.48 -21.81 20.39
N ASP A 387 18.84 -22.83 19.82
CA ASP A 387 19.32 -24.24 19.82
C ASP A 387 19.22 -24.87 18.41
N PRO A 388 20.33 -25.32 17.78
CA PRO A 388 21.71 -25.06 18.21
C PRO A 388 22.10 -23.58 18.04
N ALA A 389 22.97 -23.10 18.93
CA ALA A 389 23.48 -21.74 18.83
C ALA A 389 24.44 -21.61 17.64
N GLY A 390 23.90 -21.31 16.47
CA GLY A 390 24.68 -21.05 15.26
C GLY A 390 25.55 -19.79 15.41
N GLY A 391 26.70 -19.74 14.76
CA GLY A 391 27.63 -18.58 14.85
C GLY A 391 27.04 -17.26 14.35
N ARG A 392 25.94 -17.29 13.60
CA ARG A 392 25.21 -16.11 13.08
C ARG A 392 23.86 -15.90 13.74
N ALA A 393 23.46 -16.75 14.68
CA ALA A 393 22.20 -16.57 15.40
C ALA A 393 22.18 -15.22 16.14
N ARG A 394 21.07 -14.52 16.07
CA ARG A 394 20.83 -13.22 16.73
C ARG A 394 19.44 -13.22 17.35
N CYS A 395 19.28 -12.55 18.46
CA CYS A 395 17.95 -12.21 18.94
C CYS A 395 17.94 -10.83 19.52
N GLN A 396 16.73 -10.27 19.65
CA GLN A 396 16.46 -9.06 20.40
C GLN A 396 15.29 -9.33 21.31
N VAL A 397 15.48 -9.11 22.61
CA VAL A 397 14.42 -9.20 23.61
C VAL A 397 14.03 -7.80 24.01
N SER A 398 12.73 -7.49 23.91
CA SER A 398 12.15 -6.21 24.33
C SER A 398 11.00 -6.47 25.30
N VAL A 399 10.81 -5.56 26.22
CA VAL A 399 9.73 -5.64 27.21
C VAL A 399 8.83 -4.42 27.12
N PHE A 400 7.56 -4.63 27.50
CA PHE A 400 6.54 -3.59 27.54
C PHE A 400 6.05 -3.45 28.97
N GLU A 401 6.01 -2.21 29.43
CA GLU A 401 5.43 -1.93 30.74
C GLU A 401 3.91 -1.97 30.72
N THR A 402 3.36 -2.31 31.87
CA THR A 402 1.92 -2.37 32.11
C THR A 402 1.32 -0.98 32.37
N TRP A 403 2.09 -0.12 33.01
CA TRP A 403 1.58 1.10 33.62
C TRP A 403 1.92 2.32 32.77
N ARG A 404 0.93 3.19 32.62
CA ARG A 404 1.08 4.41 31.80
C ARG A 404 0.90 5.63 32.68
N PRO A 405 1.82 6.63 32.62
CA PRO A 405 1.56 7.91 33.23
C PRO A 405 0.40 8.62 32.51
N GLN A 406 -0.52 9.16 33.28
CA GLN A 406 -1.67 9.90 32.77
C GLN A 406 -1.70 11.29 33.39
N PRO A 407 -1.13 12.30 32.72
CA PRO A 407 -1.25 13.68 33.15
C PRO A 407 -2.70 14.14 33.09
N ARG A 408 -3.12 14.93 34.09
CA ARG A 408 -4.45 15.52 34.06
C ARG A 408 -4.50 16.78 33.22
N GLU A 409 -5.61 16.96 32.53
CA GLU A 409 -5.87 18.19 31.79
C GLU A 409 -6.10 19.34 32.75
N VAL A 410 -5.34 20.43 32.61
CA VAL A 410 -5.51 21.65 33.38
C VAL A 410 -5.37 22.86 32.47
N THR A 411 -5.93 24.00 32.94
CA THR A 411 -5.72 25.30 32.30
C THR A 411 -4.51 25.96 32.90
N LEU A 412 -3.48 26.25 32.10
CA LEU A 412 -2.27 26.96 32.48
C LEU A 412 -2.44 28.46 32.24
N GLN A 413 -1.75 29.26 33.06
CA GLN A 413 -1.60 30.69 32.81
C GLN A 413 -0.14 31.02 32.44
N ARG A 414 0.04 31.82 31.41
CA ARG A 414 1.39 32.26 30.99
C ARG A 414 2.09 33.04 32.08
N GLY A 415 3.36 32.72 32.33
CA GLY A 415 4.19 33.37 33.34
C GLY A 415 3.82 33.00 34.78
N ILE A 416 2.97 31.97 34.98
CA ILE A 416 2.63 31.47 36.28
C ILE A 416 2.83 29.94 36.29
N ALA A 417 3.75 29.49 37.16
CA ALA A 417 3.97 28.06 37.34
C ALA A 417 2.71 27.40 37.89
N ALA A 418 2.34 26.28 37.29
CA ALA A 418 1.19 25.47 37.68
C ALA A 418 1.60 24.01 37.94
N GLU A 419 0.97 23.41 38.94
CA GLU A 419 1.17 21.99 39.22
C GLU A 419 0.18 21.15 38.44
N VAL A 420 0.72 20.17 37.69
CA VAL A 420 -0.06 19.20 36.91
C VAL A 420 0.12 17.82 37.55
N ARG A 421 -0.96 17.24 38.02
CA ARG A 421 -0.94 15.89 38.55
C ARG A 421 -0.82 14.85 37.47
N ILE A 422 0.03 13.85 37.66
CA ILE A 422 0.25 12.71 36.83
C ILE A 422 -0.07 11.46 37.66
N ASP A 423 -1.12 10.77 37.31
CA ASP A 423 -1.45 9.47 37.87
C ASP A 423 -0.81 8.35 37.05
N LEU A 424 -0.49 7.20 37.64
CA LEU A 424 -0.21 5.97 36.90
C LEU A 424 -1.46 5.16 36.77
N VAL A 425 -1.72 4.64 35.57
CA VAL A 425 -2.89 3.80 35.31
C VAL A 425 -2.46 2.48 34.71
N GLY A 426 -3.13 1.42 35.11
CA GLY A 426 -2.99 0.08 34.52
C GLY A 426 -3.72 -0.05 33.18
N PRO A 427 -3.70 -1.23 32.56
CA PRO A 427 -4.36 -1.53 31.29
C PRO A 427 -5.87 -1.25 31.34
N ASP A 428 -6.52 -1.51 32.46
CA ASP A 428 -7.95 -1.35 32.68
C ASP A 428 -8.34 0.09 33.01
N GLY A 429 -7.37 1.00 33.10
CA GLY A 429 -7.56 2.40 33.49
C GLY A 429 -7.56 2.62 34.99
N ASP A 430 -7.39 1.57 35.77
CA ASP A 430 -7.31 1.67 37.22
C ASP A 430 -6.01 2.30 37.70
N ARG A 431 -6.08 3.06 38.74
CA ARG A 431 -4.94 3.74 39.31
C ARG A 431 -4.01 2.77 40.00
N VAL A 432 -2.72 2.85 39.65
CA VAL A 432 -1.67 2.03 40.24
C VAL A 432 -1.18 2.69 41.54
N PRO A 433 -1.25 1.98 42.70
CA PRO A 433 -0.68 2.49 43.94
C PRO A 433 0.84 2.66 43.83
N GLY A 434 1.35 3.70 44.47
CA GLY A 434 2.76 4.02 44.38
C GLY A 434 3.70 3.00 45.05
N ASP A 435 3.20 2.25 46.03
CA ASP A 435 3.96 1.24 46.80
C ASP A 435 4.29 -0.04 45.99
N VAL A 436 3.55 -0.31 44.91
CA VAL A 436 3.84 -1.46 44.03
C VAL A 436 4.96 -1.19 43.03
N LEU A 437 5.47 0.03 42.96
CA LEU A 437 6.53 0.41 42.06
C LEU A 437 7.88 -0.11 42.54
N PRO A 438 8.73 -0.63 41.58
CA PRO A 438 10.09 -1.01 41.94
C PRO A 438 10.88 0.18 42.47
N ALA A 439 11.81 -0.11 43.38
CA ALA A 439 12.72 0.92 43.91
C ALA A 439 13.50 1.59 42.77
N GLY A 440 13.52 2.93 42.79
CA GLY A 440 14.17 3.71 41.71
C GLY A 440 13.29 4.02 40.51
N ALA A 441 12.00 3.63 40.52
CA ALA A 441 11.07 4.07 39.51
C ALA A 441 10.89 5.60 39.54
N THR A 442 10.96 6.25 38.39
CA THR A 442 10.81 7.70 38.25
C THR A 442 9.85 8.05 37.11
N VAL A 443 9.18 9.19 37.24
CA VAL A 443 8.42 9.78 36.13
C VAL A 443 9.13 11.02 35.64
N GLY A 444 9.45 11.06 34.36
CA GLY A 444 9.92 12.26 33.67
C GLY A 444 8.78 12.91 32.92
N ALA A 445 8.81 14.22 32.72
CA ALA A 445 7.83 14.89 31.88
C ALA A 445 8.48 15.99 31.04
N THR A 446 7.88 16.24 29.86
CA THR A 446 8.26 17.30 28.94
C THR A 446 7.04 18.10 28.55
N VAL A 447 7.19 19.40 28.30
CA VAL A 447 6.15 20.27 27.76
C VAL A 447 6.59 20.88 26.45
N ALA A 448 5.71 20.89 25.46
CA ALA A 448 5.90 21.54 24.17
C ALA A 448 4.66 22.35 23.80
N ASP A 449 4.77 23.26 22.82
CA ASP A 449 3.57 23.78 22.19
C ASP A 449 2.93 22.69 21.30
N SER A 450 1.71 22.91 20.86
CA SER A 450 1.00 21.92 20.03
C SER A 450 1.52 21.85 18.59
N SER A 451 2.54 22.61 18.24
CA SER A 451 3.18 22.56 16.91
C SER A 451 3.92 21.23 16.71
N PRO A 452 3.76 20.55 15.56
CA PRO A 452 4.49 19.31 15.29
C PRO A 452 6.02 19.45 15.30
N ALA A 453 6.53 20.66 15.09
CA ALA A 453 7.95 20.99 15.08
C ALA A 453 8.45 21.55 16.40
N ALA A 454 7.59 21.63 17.44
CA ALA A 454 7.99 22.18 18.73
C ALA A 454 8.99 21.29 19.46
N GLU A 455 10.02 21.89 20.02
CA GLU A 455 10.97 21.18 20.88
C GLU A 455 10.36 20.93 22.26
N PRO A 456 10.27 19.67 22.73
CA PRO A 456 9.87 19.36 24.08
C PRO A 456 10.89 19.86 25.09
N ARG A 457 10.43 20.59 26.12
CA ARG A 457 11.26 21.06 27.21
C ARG A 457 10.99 20.21 28.45
N PRO A 458 12.05 19.74 29.16
CA PRO A 458 11.85 19.01 30.40
C PRO A 458 11.22 19.91 31.46
N VAL A 459 10.34 19.34 32.24
CA VAL A 459 9.72 19.98 33.39
C VAL A 459 10.07 19.23 34.66
N PRO A 460 10.27 19.92 35.79
CA PRO A 460 10.50 19.28 37.09
C PRO A 460 9.30 18.40 37.46
N VAL A 461 9.60 17.19 37.89
CA VAL A 461 8.58 16.25 38.39
C VAL A 461 9.01 15.78 39.77
N ARG A 462 8.08 15.86 40.76
CA ARG A 462 8.29 15.33 42.12
C ARG A 462 7.24 14.24 42.39
N ARG A 463 7.59 13.27 43.18
CA ARG A 463 6.65 12.29 43.73
C ARG A 463 5.93 12.90 44.89
N ASP A 464 4.62 12.63 44.99
CA ASP A 464 3.73 13.08 46.01
C ASP A 464 2.80 11.91 46.40
N ASP A 465 3.22 11.17 47.44
CA ASP A 465 2.63 9.90 47.86
C ASP A 465 2.49 8.89 46.72
N ASP A 466 1.32 8.69 46.20
CA ASP A 466 0.93 7.71 45.19
C ASP A 466 0.72 8.31 43.78
N HIS A 467 1.13 9.58 43.61
CA HIS A 467 1.09 10.26 42.29
C HIS A 467 2.35 11.15 42.08
N TRP A 468 2.47 11.71 40.89
CA TRP A 468 3.53 12.64 40.54
C TRP A 468 2.95 14.01 40.25
N ILE A 469 3.73 15.03 40.52
CA ILE A 469 3.37 16.42 40.22
C ILE A 469 4.44 17.00 39.33
N ALA A 470 4.05 17.40 38.13
CA ALA A 470 4.87 18.17 37.20
C ALA A 470 4.65 19.65 37.42
N THR A 471 5.72 20.41 37.67
CA THR A 471 5.66 21.88 37.77
C THR A 471 5.90 22.47 36.38
N VAL A 472 4.79 22.91 35.73
CA VAL A 472 4.86 23.49 34.38
C VAL A 472 4.89 25.00 34.49
N ASP A 473 6.01 25.59 34.11
CA ASP A 473 6.18 27.03 33.97
C ASP A 473 6.33 27.40 32.50
N LEU A 474 5.33 28.05 31.94
CA LEU A 474 5.35 28.56 30.59
C LEU A 474 5.72 30.02 30.60
N PRO A 475 6.83 30.42 29.89
CA PRO A 475 7.21 31.81 29.81
C PRO A 475 6.08 32.67 29.22
N GLY A 476 6.04 33.95 29.60
CA GLY A 476 5.06 34.90 29.05
C GLY A 476 5.09 35.02 27.53
N THR A 477 6.23 34.66 26.91
CA THR A 477 6.44 34.62 25.46
C THR A 477 6.03 33.29 24.81
N PHE A 478 5.47 32.33 25.56
CA PHE A 478 5.05 31.06 25.00
C PHE A 478 4.04 31.28 23.85
N PRO A 479 4.32 30.82 22.63
CA PRO A 479 3.55 31.22 21.45
C PRO A 479 2.18 30.54 21.35
N GLY A 480 2.07 29.30 21.88
CA GLY A 480 0.85 28.48 21.73
C GLY A 480 -0.29 28.86 22.69
N GLN A 481 -1.49 28.50 22.28
CA GLN A 481 -2.71 28.55 23.14
C GLN A 481 -2.98 27.18 23.79
N THR A 482 -2.25 26.18 23.35
CA THR A 482 -2.29 24.80 23.86
C THR A 482 -0.87 24.34 24.07
N ALA A 483 -0.59 23.73 25.21
CA ALA A 483 0.66 23.03 25.48
C ALA A 483 0.38 21.53 25.57
N VAL A 484 1.32 20.71 25.13
CA VAL A 484 1.27 19.26 25.28
C VAL A 484 2.24 18.86 26.36
N LEU A 485 1.72 18.27 27.43
CA LEU A 485 2.52 17.65 28.49
C LEU A 485 2.61 16.15 28.19
N ALA A 486 3.82 15.66 27.97
CA ALA A 486 4.11 14.24 27.81
C ALA A 486 4.85 13.74 29.04
N ALA A 487 4.36 12.66 29.66
CA ALA A 487 4.98 12.04 30.82
C ALA A 487 5.39 10.61 30.51
N THR A 488 6.57 10.18 30.97
CA THR A 488 7.11 8.84 30.77
C THR A 488 7.49 8.22 32.10
N LEU A 489 7.11 6.96 32.33
CA LEU A 489 7.58 6.17 33.46
C LEU A 489 8.93 5.54 33.11
N ARG A 490 9.88 5.57 34.01
CA ARG A 490 11.19 4.93 33.90
C ARG A 490 11.37 3.92 35.00
N LEU A 491 11.50 2.66 34.62
CA LEU A 491 11.64 1.53 35.54
C LEU A 491 13.09 0.98 35.43
N PRO A 492 13.87 0.97 36.51
CA PRO A 492 15.16 0.28 36.49
C PRO A 492 14.93 -1.23 36.44
N LEU A 493 15.53 -1.89 35.45
CA LEU A 493 15.46 -3.33 35.27
C LEU A 493 16.84 -3.89 34.96
N ALA A 494 17.43 -4.63 35.90
CA ALA A 494 18.66 -5.43 35.75
C ALA A 494 19.75 -4.84 34.81
N GLY A 495 20.13 -3.58 35.02
CA GLY A 495 21.19 -2.90 34.25
C GLY A 495 20.71 -2.08 33.07
N THR A 496 19.41 -2.01 32.82
CA THR A 496 18.78 -1.11 31.85
C THR A 496 17.65 -0.33 32.47
N VAL A 497 17.14 0.70 31.77
CA VAL A 497 15.98 1.46 32.19
C VAL A 497 14.87 1.26 31.15
N VAL A 498 13.80 0.62 31.55
CA VAL A 498 12.60 0.49 30.71
C VAL A 498 11.84 1.80 30.76
N THR A 499 11.53 2.34 29.60
CA THR A 499 10.81 3.63 29.49
C THR A 499 9.43 3.39 28.89
N SER A 500 8.39 3.87 29.56
CA SER A 500 7.03 3.71 29.11
C SER A 500 6.71 4.47 27.81
N SER A 501 5.68 4.05 27.15
CA SER A 501 4.98 4.91 26.18
C SER A 501 4.55 6.21 26.90
N PRO A 502 4.77 7.39 26.31
CA PRO A 502 4.39 8.63 26.96
C PRO A 502 2.88 8.75 27.12
N GLY A 503 2.43 9.02 28.33
CA GLY A 503 1.10 9.54 28.58
C GLY A 503 1.03 11.02 28.27
N VAL A 504 -0.01 11.49 27.61
CA VAL A 504 -0.11 12.84 27.07
C VAL A 504 -1.36 13.54 27.53
N ALA A 505 -1.24 14.82 27.90
CA ALA A 505 -2.37 15.71 28.12
C ALA A 505 -2.22 17.00 27.32
N SER A 506 -3.33 17.45 26.72
CA SER A 506 -3.43 18.77 26.13
C SER A 506 -3.82 19.78 27.19
N LEU A 507 -2.93 20.73 27.44
CA LEU A 507 -3.12 21.77 28.43
C LEU A 507 -3.55 23.07 27.76
N THR A 508 -4.69 23.64 28.15
CA THR A 508 -5.12 24.94 27.61
C THR A 508 -4.27 26.04 28.23
N VAL A 509 -3.70 26.93 27.41
CA VAL A 509 -2.87 28.04 27.85
C VAL A 509 -3.65 29.36 27.71
N ARG A 510 -3.90 30.03 28.81
CA ARG A 510 -4.64 31.30 28.83
C ARG A 510 -3.77 32.43 29.38
N GLN A 511 -4.10 33.62 28.90
CA GLN A 511 -3.64 34.85 29.52
C GLN A 511 -4.85 35.43 30.29
N SER A 512 -4.75 35.52 31.60
CA SER A 512 -5.87 36.05 32.41
C SER A 512 -6.26 37.47 31.94
N GLY A 513 -7.58 37.71 31.81
CA GLY A 513 -8.14 38.97 31.36
C GLY A 513 -8.07 39.23 29.88
N PHE A 514 -7.71 38.23 29.05
CA PHE A 514 -7.65 38.34 27.59
C PHE A 514 -8.43 37.23 26.90
N PRO A 515 -9.03 37.48 25.72
CA PRO A 515 -9.61 36.46 24.87
C PRO A 515 -8.61 35.37 24.49
N ALA A 516 -9.07 34.12 24.48
CA ALA A 516 -8.30 32.99 23.96
C ALA A 516 -8.53 32.80 22.47
N LEU A 517 -7.51 32.34 21.76
CA LEU A 517 -7.56 32.10 20.31
C LEU A 517 -7.45 30.60 20.04
N SER A 518 -8.24 30.08 19.08
CA SER A 518 -8.23 28.67 18.70
C SER A 518 -8.57 28.52 17.20
N PRO A 519 -7.87 27.64 16.46
CA PRO A 519 -6.72 26.85 16.89
C PRO A 519 -5.45 27.70 17.04
N ASP A 520 -4.47 27.20 17.77
CA ASP A 520 -3.17 27.84 17.97
C ASP A 520 -2.28 27.79 16.72
N ARG A 521 -2.60 26.93 15.74
CA ARG A 521 -2.05 26.90 14.39
C ARG A 521 -3.18 26.84 13.39
N LEU A 522 -3.27 27.83 12.51
CA LEU A 522 -4.33 27.93 11.53
C LEU A 522 -3.97 27.22 10.24
N ARG A 523 -4.83 26.32 9.79
CA ARG A 523 -4.76 25.76 8.44
C ARG A 523 -5.71 26.49 7.54
N LEU A 524 -5.17 27.02 6.43
CA LEU A 524 -6.00 27.55 5.37
C LEU A 524 -6.27 26.45 4.33
N SER A 525 -7.32 26.63 3.55
CA SER A 525 -7.67 25.71 2.45
C SER A 525 -6.55 25.60 1.43
N THR A 526 -6.40 24.43 0.84
CA THR A 526 -5.48 24.20 -0.29
C THR A 526 -5.95 25.02 -1.52
N VAL A 527 -5.01 25.63 -2.23
CA VAL A 527 -5.24 26.35 -3.49
C VAL A 527 -4.67 25.51 -4.64
N SER A 528 -5.47 25.30 -5.68
CA SER A 528 -5.01 24.68 -6.92
C SER A 528 -4.90 25.75 -8.00
N GLY A 529 -3.68 25.99 -8.48
CA GLY A 529 -3.36 27.12 -9.35
C GLY A 529 -3.39 28.47 -8.60
N THR A 530 -4.15 29.42 -9.08
CA THR A 530 -4.39 30.72 -8.45
C THR A 530 -5.71 30.74 -7.69
N GLY A 531 -5.82 31.55 -6.65
CA GLY A 531 -7.06 31.64 -5.85
C GLY A 531 -6.82 32.13 -4.44
N SER A 532 -7.77 31.85 -3.53
CA SER A 532 -7.68 32.28 -2.13
C SER A 532 -7.65 31.10 -1.17
N ALA A 533 -6.61 30.99 -0.35
CA ALA A 533 -6.58 30.12 0.81
C ALA A 533 -7.39 30.75 1.95
N ARG A 534 -8.31 30.00 2.56
CA ARG A 534 -9.20 30.52 3.59
C ARG A 534 -9.18 29.66 4.83
N GLY A 535 -9.34 30.29 6.01
CA GLY A 535 -9.47 29.62 7.29
C GLY A 535 -10.20 30.50 8.31
N THR A 536 -10.52 29.93 9.45
CA THR A 536 -11.27 30.66 10.50
C THR A 536 -10.58 30.46 11.84
N LEU A 537 -10.29 31.56 12.52
CA LEU A 537 -9.82 31.60 13.89
C LEU A 537 -10.99 31.85 14.81
N THR A 538 -11.20 30.99 15.79
CA THR A 538 -12.21 31.18 16.84
C THR A 538 -11.60 31.99 17.98
N ILE A 539 -12.36 32.93 18.52
CA ILE A 539 -11.99 33.79 19.62
C ILE A 539 -12.96 33.49 20.76
N ASP A 540 -12.46 32.92 21.85
CA ASP A 540 -13.25 32.70 23.06
C ASP A 540 -12.97 33.82 24.03
N GLY A 541 -14.01 34.55 24.45
CA GLY A 541 -13.91 35.68 25.42
C GLY A 541 -13.41 35.23 26.76
N ASP A 542 -12.78 36.15 27.49
CA ASP A 542 -12.50 35.93 28.93
C ASP A 542 -13.81 35.88 29.70
N ALA A 543 -13.86 35.09 30.78
CA ALA A 543 -15.08 34.90 31.57
C ALA A 543 -15.61 36.20 32.20
N ALA A 544 -14.72 37.13 32.50
CA ALA A 544 -15.08 38.36 33.26
C ALA A 544 -15.00 39.63 32.38
N TYR A 545 -14.23 39.61 31.28
CA TYR A 545 -13.91 40.85 30.56
C TYR A 545 -14.19 40.74 29.06
N PRO A 546 -14.89 41.73 28.48
CA PRO A 546 -14.98 41.83 27.03
C PRO A 546 -13.62 42.12 26.43
N GLY A 547 -13.40 41.73 25.22
CA GLY A 547 -12.15 41.92 24.53
C GLY A 547 -12.33 42.22 23.03
N GLN A 548 -11.20 42.43 22.36
CA GLN A 548 -11.15 42.64 20.93
C GLN A 548 -9.89 42.02 20.36
N VAL A 549 -9.97 41.43 19.19
CA VAL A 549 -8.82 40.89 18.45
C VAL A 549 -8.70 41.60 17.11
N CYS A 550 -7.55 42.24 16.88
CA CYS A 550 -7.25 42.98 15.68
C CYS A 550 -6.08 42.38 14.91
N VAL A 551 -6.18 42.24 13.61
CA VAL A 551 -5.07 41.83 12.74
C VAL A 551 -4.09 42.99 12.62
N LEU A 552 -2.85 42.81 13.06
CA LEU A 552 -1.79 43.79 12.85
C LEU A 552 -1.09 43.61 11.52
N ARG A 553 -0.70 42.40 11.22
CA ARG A 553 -0.03 42.06 9.95
C ARG A 553 -0.09 40.56 9.69
N VAL A 554 0.06 40.21 8.43
CA VAL A 554 0.31 38.85 7.96
C VAL A 554 1.71 38.82 7.38
N THR A 555 2.51 37.86 7.79
CA THR A 555 3.88 37.69 7.28
C THR A 555 4.02 36.28 6.75
N PHE A 556 4.80 36.13 5.69
CA PHE A 556 5.15 34.83 5.12
C PHE A 556 6.56 34.46 5.57
N ALA A 557 6.77 33.18 5.93
CA ALA A 557 8.04 32.72 6.47
C ALA A 557 8.77 31.84 5.46
N GLY A 558 10.09 32.07 5.36
CA GLY A 558 10.99 31.24 4.56
C GLY A 558 10.89 31.42 3.03
N ALA A 559 11.55 30.54 2.30
CA ALA A 559 11.39 30.44 0.86
C ALA A 559 10.00 29.85 0.56
N THR A 560 9.19 30.60 -0.13
CA THR A 560 7.85 30.16 -0.54
C THR A 560 7.92 29.57 -1.95
N PRO A 561 7.08 28.56 -2.29
CA PRO A 561 7.02 28.01 -3.64
C PRO A 561 6.47 29.01 -4.67
N ILE A 562 6.09 30.20 -4.23
CA ILE A 562 5.54 31.31 -4.98
C ILE A 562 6.29 32.57 -4.60
N ALA A 563 6.54 33.46 -5.54
CA ALA A 563 7.18 34.74 -5.28
C ALA A 563 6.38 35.53 -4.22
N ALA A 564 7.07 36.18 -3.30
CA ALA A 564 6.43 36.83 -2.14
C ALA A 564 5.47 37.97 -2.52
N ASP A 565 5.66 38.58 -3.66
CA ASP A 565 4.81 39.65 -4.23
C ASP A 565 3.48 39.09 -4.81
N GLU A 566 3.45 37.81 -5.13
CA GLU A 566 2.25 37.07 -5.58
C GLU A 566 1.42 36.51 -4.42
N LEU A 567 1.90 36.62 -3.17
CA LEU A 567 1.17 36.26 -1.96
C LEU A 567 0.62 37.53 -1.32
N ARG A 568 -0.68 37.72 -1.35
CA ARG A 568 -1.32 38.92 -0.80
C ARG A 568 -2.24 38.55 0.37
N PRO A 569 -2.12 39.27 1.53
CA PRO A 569 -3.09 39.08 2.60
C PRO A 569 -4.49 39.54 2.12
N GLY A 570 -5.44 38.63 2.00
CA GLY A 570 -6.82 38.96 1.73
C GLY A 570 -7.49 39.57 2.99
N THR A 571 -7.05 39.15 4.17
CA THR A 571 -7.46 39.77 5.44
C THR A 571 -6.58 41.01 5.69
N ARG A 572 -7.19 42.17 5.75
CA ARG A 572 -6.49 43.45 5.88
C ARG A 572 -6.01 43.72 7.30
N ALA A 573 -4.85 44.34 7.43
CA ALA A 573 -4.40 44.88 8.69
C ALA A 573 -5.45 45.91 9.22
N GLY A 574 -5.66 45.94 10.51
CA GLY A 574 -6.72 46.75 11.15
C GLY A 574 -8.10 46.07 11.20
N THR A 575 -8.29 44.89 10.61
CA THR A 575 -9.54 44.12 10.79
C THR A 575 -9.65 43.70 12.25
N CYS A 576 -10.68 44.14 12.94
CA CYS A 576 -10.94 43.91 14.36
C CYS A 576 -12.24 43.18 14.56
N VAL A 577 -12.24 42.21 15.49
CA VAL A 577 -13.41 41.46 15.92
C VAL A 577 -13.60 41.62 17.42
N PRO A 578 -14.70 42.27 17.89
CA PRO A 578 -15.02 42.34 19.31
C PRO A 578 -15.57 40.99 19.80
N VAL A 579 -15.29 40.66 21.05
CA VAL A 579 -15.82 39.48 21.74
C VAL A 579 -16.35 39.90 23.10
N ALA A 580 -17.58 39.49 23.43
CA ALA A 580 -18.17 39.70 24.72
C ALA A 580 -17.50 38.86 25.79
N ALA A 581 -17.66 39.25 27.06
CA ALA A 581 -17.25 38.38 28.17
C ALA A 581 -18.01 37.04 28.06
N ASP A 582 -17.26 35.93 28.25
CA ASP A 582 -17.75 34.56 28.04
C ASP A 582 -18.40 34.30 26.66
N GLY A 583 -18.17 35.18 25.68
CA GLY A 583 -18.71 35.09 24.34
C GLY A 583 -17.74 34.39 23.38
N ARG A 584 -18.25 34.03 22.20
CA ARG A 584 -17.47 33.44 21.12
C ARG A 584 -17.61 34.27 19.85
N ALA A 585 -16.49 34.59 19.22
CA ALA A 585 -16.43 35.26 17.94
C ALA A 585 -15.59 34.50 16.92
N ARG A 586 -15.68 34.85 15.63
CA ARG A 586 -14.88 34.23 14.56
C ARG A 586 -14.19 35.28 13.71
N LEU A 587 -12.91 35.10 13.47
CA LEU A 587 -12.11 35.92 12.56
C LEU A 587 -11.78 35.09 11.32
N GLY A 588 -12.34 35.48 10.17
CA GLY A 588 -12.01 34.86 8.88
C GLY A 588 -10.65 35.34 8.39
N ILE A 589 -9.81 34.41 8.02
CA ILE A 589 -8.47 34.68 7.46
C ILE A 589 -8.43 34.23 6.02
N SER A 590 -7.89 35.08 5.13
CA SER A 590 -7.66 34.72 3.74
C SER A 590 -6.30 35.22 3.25
N VAL A 591 -5.73 34.42 2.34
CA VAL A 591 -4.50 34.74 1.61
C VAL A 591 -4.76 34.49 0.13
N ASP A 592 -4.57 35.51 -0.68
CA ASP A 592 -4.71 35.43 -2.14
C ASP A 592 -3.39 35.00 -2.77
N VAL A 593 -3.48 34.04 -3.67
CA VAL A 593 -2.35 33.42 -4.39
C VAL A 593 -2.47 33.85 -5.85
N GLY A 594 -1.55 34.69 -6.31
CA GLY A 594 -1.55 35.28 -7.66
C GLY A 594 -0.84 34.45 -8.72
N ALA A 595 0.01 33.52 -8.34
CA ALA A 595 0.75 32.66 -9.26
C ALA A 595 0.59 31.17 -8.96
N GLU A 596 0.84 30.36 -9.97
CA GLU A 596 0.87 28.90 -9.80
C GLU A 596 2.14 28.49 -9.06
N GLY A 597 2.02 27.49 -8.22
CA GLY A 597 3.11 26.93 -7.44
C GLY A 597 2.86 25.50 -7.04
N ASN A 598 3.90 24.87 -6.51
CA ASN A 598 3.81 23.51 -5.96
C ASN A 598 4.55 23.45 -4.65
N GLY A 599 3.83 23.48 -3.55
CA GLY A 599 4.44 23.38 -2.22
C GLY A 599 3.56 23.98 -1.15
N ARG A 600 4.18 24.20 0.01
CA ARG A 600 3.53 24.71 1.19
C ARG A 600 3.97 26.16 1.44
N VAL A 601 3.00 26.99 1.75
CA VAL A 601 3.21 28.36 2.22
C VAL A 601 3.01 28.37 3.72
N ASN A 602 4.00 28.83 4.46
CA ASN A 602 3.92 29.06 5.89
C ASN A 602 3.93 30.55 6.17
N GLY A 603 3.22 30.96 7.20
CA GLY A 603 3.17 32.36 7.60
C GLY A 603 2.77 32.55 9.05
N GLN A 604 2.78 33.78 9.47
CA GLN A 604 2.33 34.19 10.80
C GLN A 604 1.31 35.32 10.70
N LEU A 605 0.21 35.13 11.40
CA LEU A 605 -0.82 36.12 11.63
C LEU A 605 -0.50 36.82 12.95
N VAL A 606 -0.01 38.04 12.91
CA VAL A 606 0.26 38.84 14.11
C VAL A 606 -1.01 39.59 14.48
N LEU A 607 -1.45 39.35 15.71
CA LEU A 607 -2.70 39.84 16.25
C LEU A 607 -2.45 40.69 17.49
N ARG A 608 -3.21 41.77 17.64
CA ARG A 608 -3.35 42.52 18.88
C ARG A 608 -4.61 42.09 19.59
N VAL A 609 -4.47 41.54 20.76
CA VAL A 609 -5.58 41.14 21.62
C VAL A 609 -5.73 42.23 22.70
N THR A 610 -6.87 42.85 22.77
CA THR A 610 -7.24 43.79 23.80
C THR A 610 -8.12 43.09 24.82
N GLY A 611 -7.80 43.23 26.09
CA GLY A 611 -8.51 42.59 27.20
C GLY A 611 -8.82 43.57 28.32
N VAL A 612 -8.73 43.10 29.56
CA VAL A 612 -9.07 43.83 30.77
C VAL A 612 -8.45 45.23 30.84
N ASN A 613 -9.27 46.23 31.18
CA ASN A 613 -8.86 47.64 31.28
C ASN A 613 -8.16 48.22 30.05
N GLY A 614 -8.51 47.74 28.85
CA GLY A 614 -7.91 48.19 27.60
C GLY A 614 -6.42 47.78 27.41
N ARG A 615 -5.89 46.92 28.27
CA ARG A 615 -4.53 46.34 28.06
C ARG A 615 -4.46 45.58 26.78
N THR A 616 -3.35 45.72 26.11
CA THR A 616 -3.11 45.02 24.80
C THR A 616 -1.99 44.00 24.94
N LEU A 617 -2.14 42.88 24.22
CA LEU A 617 -1.16 41.83 24.08
C LEU A 617 -1.00 41.53 22.57
N ASP A 618 0.21 41.68 22.06
CA ASP A 618 0.51 41.24 20.71
C ASP A 618 0.88 39.76 20.73
N THR A 619 0.21 38.95 19.94
CA THR A 619 0.42 37.51 19.81
C THR A 619 0.49 37.10 18.35
N SER A 620 1.08 35.94 18.05
CA SER A 620 1.13 35.42 16.70
C SER A 620 0.50 34.04 16.62
N VAL A 621 -0.27 33.81 15.56
CA VAL A 621 -0.82 32.52 15.22
C VAL A 621 -0.17 32.07 13.91
N PRO A 622 0.62 31.00 13.92
CA PRO A 622 1.19 30.47 12.70
C PRO A 622 0.10 29.89 11.82
N PHE A 623 0.20 30.09 10.52
CA PHE A 623 -0.70 29.49 9.54
C PHE A 623 0.06 28.79 8.42
N ALA A 624 -0.62 27.86 7.79
CA ALA A 624 -0.06 27.18 6.63
C ALA A 624 -1.14 26.72 5.66
N PHE A 625 -0.79 26.66 4.38
CA PHE A 625 -1.62 26.08 3.32
C PHE A 625 -0.75 25.49 2.21
N SER A 626 -1.33 24.60 1.41
CA SER A 626 -0.65 24.03 0.25
C SER A 626 -1.13 24.68 -1.02
N VAL A 627 -0.20 24.95 -1.94
CA VAL A 627 -0.50 25.34 -3.32
C VAL A 627 -0.12 24.16 -4.20
N LEU A 628 -1.05 23.74 -5.04
CA LEU A 628 -0.87 22.64 -5.97
C LEU A 628 -0.96 23.19 -7.40
N PRO A 629 -0.22 22.60 -8.35
CA PRO A 629 -0.39 22.96 -9.75
C PRO A 629 -1.84 22.69 -10.17
N PRO A 630 -2.40 23.52 -11.08
CA PRO A 630 -3.75 23.29 -11.56
C PRO A 630 -3.82 21.95 -12.28
N VAL A 631 -4.82 21.16 -11.94
CA VAL A 631 -5.11 19.96 -12.68
C VAL A 631 -5.73 20.37 -14.01
N ASP A 632 -5.08 20.09 -15.12
CA ASP A 632 -5.68 20.25 -16.44
C ASP A 632 -6.94 19.39 -16.53
N ALA A 633 -8.09 20.05 -16.29
CA ALA A 633 -9.39 19.39 -16.31
C ALA A 633 -9.70 18.82 -17.70
N GLY A 634 -9.20 19.45 -18.77
CA GLY A 634 -9.35 18.98 -20.13
C GLY A 634 -8.62 17.67 -20.37
N ALA A 635 -7.34 17.63 -20.04
CA ALA A 635 -6.52 16.41 -20.16
C ALA A 635 -7.06 15.28 -19.27
N ARG A 636 -7.45 15.57 -18.04
CA ARG A 636 -8.05 14.58 -17.13
C ARG A 636 -9.37 14.03 -17.65
N ASN A 637 -10.27 14.90 -18.13
CA ASN A 637 -11.57 14.49 -18.64
C ASN A 637 -11.40 13.71 -19.95
N LEU A 638 -10.48 14.14 -20.83
CA LEU A 638 -10.14 13.40 -22.04
C LEU A 638 -9.60 11.99 -21.70
N LEU A 639 -8.67 11.91 -20.76
CA LEU A 639 -8.15 10.62 -20.30
C LEU A 639 -9.25 9.74 -19.73
N PHE A 640 -10.15 10.31 -18.92
CA PHE A 640 -11.29 9.57 -18.37
C PHE A 640 -12.21 9.04 -19.47
N VAL A 641 -12.54 9.88 -20.48
CA VAL A 641 -13.37 9.45 -21.62
C VAL A 641 -12.67 8.36 -22.44
N VAL A 642 -11.36 8.51 -22.69
CA VAL A 642 -10.57 7.49 -23.41
C VAL A 642 -10.55 6.17 -22.65
N LEU A 643 -10.31 6.21 -21.32
CA LEU A 643 -10.31 5.01 -20.48
C LEU A 643 -11.69 4.37 -20.38
N LEU A 644 -12.76 5.18 -20.31
CA LEU A 644 -14.15 4.70 -20.32
C LEU A 644 -14.48 3.99 -21.63
N LEU A 645 -14.15 4.62 -22.75
CA LEU A 645 -14.37 4.04 -24.08
C LEU A 645 -13.53 2.77 -24.28
N ALA A 646 -12.27 2.78 -23.86
CA ALA A 646 -11.40 1.60 -23.90
C ALA A 646 -11.94 0.48 -23.00
N GLY A 647 -12.43 0.81 -21.81
CA GLY A 647 -13.04 -0.14 -20.88
C GLY A 647 -14.30 -0.82 -21.42
N ILE A 648 -15.07 -0.13 -22.25
CA ILE A 648 -16.24 -0.69 -22.96
C ILE A 648 -15.81 -1.46 -24.20
N ALA A 649 -14.88 -0.89 -24.97
CA ALA A 649 -14.45 -1.47 -26.24
C ALA A 649 -13.67 -2.78 -26.07
N ALA A 650 -12.79 -2.87 -25.07
CA ALA A 650 -11.95 -4.04 -24.85
C ALA A 650 -12.74 -5.33 -24.62
N PRO A 651 -13.74 -5.41 -23.72
CA PRO A 651 -14.55 -6.62 -23.56
C PRO A 651 -15.40 -6.92 -24.82
N LEU A 652 -15.91 -5.89 -25.52
CA LEU A 652 -16.64 -6.11 -26.77
C LEU A 652 -15.74 -6.67 -27.87
N LEU A 653 -14.54 -6.16 -28.04
CA LEU A 653 -13.55 -6.67 -28.98
C LEU A 653 -13.12 -8.08 -28.63
N LEU A 654 -12.98 -8.38 -27.31
CA LEU A 654 -12.67 -9.72 -26.84
C LEU A 654 -13.81 -10.69 -27.17
N LEU A 655 -15.05 -10.30 -26.91
CA LEU A 655 -16.24 -11.11 -27.25
C LEU A 655 -16.33 -11.35 -28.76
N LEU A 656 -16.12 -10.33 -29.58
CA LEU A 656 -16.05 -10.47 -31.04
C LEU A 656 -14.91 -11.39 -31.49
N ALA A 657 -13.74 -11.28 -30.88
CA ALA A 657 -12.62 -12.16 -31.18
C ALA A 657 -12.91 -13.62 -30.81
N LEU A 658 -13.55 -13.85 -29.66
CA LEU A 658 -14.00 -15.17 -29.20
C LEU A 658 -15.10 -15.71 -30.15
N ALA A 659 -16.12 -14.91 -30.44
CA ALA A 659 -17.19 -15.30 -31.38
C ALA A 659 -16.62 -15.67 -32.76
N ARG A 660 -15.63 -14.91 -33.26
CA ARG A 660 -14.93 -15.23 -34.52
C ARG A 660 -14.10 -16.51 -34.44
N ARG A 661 -13.42 -16.74 -33.32
CA ARG A 661 -12.65 -17.96 -33.07
C ARG A 661 -13.56 -19.18 -32.97
N ASP A 662 -14.70 -19.04 -32.27
CA ASP A 662 -15.64 -20.13 -32.04
C ASP A 662 -16.55 -20.41 -33.26
N ALA A 663 -16.66 -19.47 -34.22
CA ALA A 663 -17.30 -19.67 -35.51
C ALA A 663 -16.43 -20.53 -36.43
N ALA A 664 -16.24 -21.78 -36.07
CA ALA A 664 -15.53 -22.78 -36.82
C ALA A 664 -16.23 -24.13 -36.69
N PHE A 665 -16.30 -24.88 -37.81
CA PHE A 665 -16.77 -26.27 -37.76
C PHE A 665 -15.83 -27.10 -36.89
N VAL A 666 -16.43 -27.95 -36.06
CA VAL A 666 -15.71 -28.89 -35.20
C VAL A 666 -15.80 -30.27 -35.83
N HIS A 667 -14.67 -30.81 -36.27
CA HIS A 667 -14.58 -32.16 -36.81
C HIS A 667 -14.14 -33.10 -35.67
N PRO A 668 -15.05 -33.94 -35.13
CA PRO A 668 -14.65 -34.94 -34.15
C PRO A 668 -13.85 -36.06 -34.84
N PRO A 669 -12.98 -36.76 -34.12
CA PRO A 669 -12.28 -37.92 -34.65
C PRO A 669 -13.27 -39.01 -35.10
N GLY A 670 -13.02 -39.59 -36.29
CA GLY A 670 -13.83 -40.66 -36.85
C GLY A 670 -15.23 -40.23 -37.30
N LEU A 671 -15.39 -39.00 -37.80
CA LEU A 671 -16.64 -38.54 -38.37
C LEU A 671 -16.99 -39.43 -39.57
N ARG A 672 -18.20 -40.00 -39.59
CA ARG A 672 -18.70 -40.83 -40.69
C ARG A 672 -19.82 -40.10 -41.45
N ALA A 673 -19.90 -40.29 -42.76
CA ALA A 673 -20.92 -39.70 -43.61
C ALA A 673 -21.57 -40.74 -44.53
N ALA A 674 -22.84 -40.60 -44.78
CA ALA A 674 -23.60 -41.36 -45.79
C ALA A 674 -24.14 -40.36 -46.81
N ARG A 675 -24.04 -40.72 -48.09
CA ARG A 675 -24.57 -39.92 -49.19
C ARG A 675 -25.47 -40.83 -50.05
N LEU A 676 -26.78 -40.58 -50.05
CA LEU A 676 -27.78 -41.44 -50.72
C LEU A 676 -28.61 -40.60 -51.70
N ARG A 677 -28.86 -41.16 -52.91
CA ARG A 677 -29.81 -40.56 -53.82
C ARG A 677 -31.24 -40.93 -53.39
N VAL A 678 -32.10 -39.96 -53.40
CA VAL A 678 -33.49 -40.12 -52.92
C VAL A 678 -34.47 -39.46 -53.88
N ARG A 679 -35.63 -40.07 -54.02
CA ARG A 679 -36.78 -39.50 -54.69
C ARG A 679 -37.81 -39.05 -53.68
N VAL A 680 -38.24 -37.83 -53.89
CA VAL A 680 -39.15 -37.10 -53.01
C VAL A 680 -40.44 -36.87 -53.74
N TYR A 681 -41.56 -37.43 -53.25
CA TYR A 681 -42.89 -37.25 -53.83
C TYR A 681 -43.63 -36.09 -53.22
N ALA A 682 -44.47 -35.41 -53.99
CA ALA A 682 -45.28 -34.28 -53.52
C ALA A 682 -46.25 -34.61 -52.36
N ASP A 683 -46.59 -35.89 -52.21
CA ASP A 683 -47.41 -36.42 -51.08
C ASP A 683 -46.61 -36.71 -49.82
N GLY A 684 -45.30 -36.34 -49.77
CA GLY A 684 -44.42 -36.54 -48.66
C GLY A 684 -43.72 -37.89 -48.62
N GLY A 685 -43.89 -38.76 -49.64
CA GLY A 685 -43.23 -40.06 -49.75
C GLY A 685 -41.73 -39.91 -50.09
N LEU A 686 -40.89 -40.67 -49.39
CA LEU A 686 -39.42 -40.70 -49.58
C LEU A 686 -39.00 -42.13 -50.01
N ARG A 687 -38.25 -42.24 -51.09
CA ARG A 687 -37.71 -43.49 -51.53
C ARG A 687 -36.24 -43.40 -51.89
N ARG A 688 -35.47 -44.43 -51.64
CA ARG A 688 -34.04 -44.50 -52.00
C ARG A 688 -33.95 -44.90 -53.51
N LEU A 689 -33.21 -44.15 -54.31
CA LEU A 689 -32.91 -44.48 -55.67
C LEU A 689 -31.80 -45.52 -55.75
N THR A 690 -32.10 -46.70 -56.27
CA THR A 690 -31.16 -47.78 -56.57
C THR A 690 -30.92 -47.93 -58.07
N SER A 691 -29.77 -48.52 -58.46
CA SER A 691 -29.48 -48.82 -59.86
C SER A 691 -30.46 -49.86 -60.53
N SER A 692 -31.24 -50.57 -59.71
CA SER A 692 -32.19 -51.60 -60.17
C SER A 692 -33.61 -51.09 -60.39
N GLY A 693 -33.91 -49.82 -60.12
CA GLY A 693 -35.26 -49.24 -60.40
C GLY A 693 -36.31 -49.42 -59.32
N GLU A 694 -36.24 -50.42 -58.43
CA GLU A 694 -37.13 -50.58 -57.33
C GLU A 694 -36.64 -49.72 -56.14
N ALA A 695 -37.52 -48.82 -55.70
CA ALA A 695 -37.15 -47.85 -54.70
C ALA A 695 -37.75 -48.28 -53.32
N PRO A 696 -36.95 -48.83 -52.35
CA PRO A 696 -37.45 -49.13 -51.03
C PRO A 696 -37.65 -47.80 -50.24
N PRO A 697 -38.46 -47.86 -49.14
CA PRO A 697 -38.56 -46.73 -48.26
C PRO A 697 -37.12 -46.26 -47.83
N LEU A 698 -36.97 -44.97 -47.65
CA LEU A 698 -35.65 -44.45 -47.21
C LEU A 698 -35.35 -44.96 -45.85
N ASP A 699 -34.26 -45.73 -45.74
CA ASP A 699 -33.65 -46.14 -44.45
C ASP A 699 -32.14 -46.03 -44.60
N PHE A 700 -31.43 -45.66 -43.52
CA PHE A 700 -29.99 -45.62 -43.45
C PHE A 700 -29.47 -46.87 -42.75
N ALA A 701 -28.67 -47.65 -43.49
CA ALA A 701 -28.01 -48.80 -42.88
C ALA A 701 -26.57 -48.44 -42.44
N GLU A 702 -26.05 -49.12 -41.47
CA GLU A 702 -24.70 -48.79 -40.93
C GLU A 702 -23.62 -48.87 -42.02
N HIS A 703 -23.76 -49.76 -43.00
CA HIS A 703 -22.82 -49.91 -44.10
C HIS A 703 -22.86 -48.74 -45.11
N ASP A 704 -23.89 -47.90 -45.09
CA ASP A 704 -23.96 -46.71 -45.93
C ASP A 704 -23.01 -45.59 -45.44
N PHE A 705 -22.57 -45.68 -44.18
CA PHE A 705 -21.72 -44.67 -43.52
C PHE A 705 -20.24 -45.04 -43.69
N VAL A 706 -19.52 -44.25 -44.42
CA VAL A 706 -18.08 -44.35 -44.63
C VAL A 706 -17.38 -43.24 -43.83
N ASP A 707 -16.08 -43.43 -43.57
CA ASP A 707 -15.27 -42.37 -42.97
C ASP A 707 -15.30 -41.12 -43.88
N ALA A 708 -15.65 -39.98 -43.27
CA ALA A 708 -15.74 -38.72 -44.00
C ALA A 708 -14.37 -38.22 -44.50
N GLY A 709 -13.25 -38.79 -44.01
CA GLY A 709 -11.90 -38.40 -44.39
C GLY A 709 -11.52 -36.96 -43.98
N LEU A 710 -12.25 -36.38 -42.99
CA LEU A 710 -11.99 -35.06 -42.45
C LEU A 710 -11.04 -35.16 -41.26
N GLU A 711 -9.95 -34.41 -41.27
CA GLU A 711 -9.02 -34.36 -40.15
C GLU A 711 -9.72 -33.79 -38.92
N PRO A 712 -9.51 -34.40 -37.71
CA PRO A 712 -10.04 -33.88 -36.48
C PRO A 712 -9.51 -32.48 -36.21
N GLY A 713 -10.38 -31.53 -35.87
CA GLY A 713 -9.94 -30.17 -35.61
C GLY A 713 -11.05 -29.13 -35.82
N ARG A 714 -10.65 -27.91 -35.99
CA ARG A 714 -11.52 -26.77 -36.29
C ARG A 714 -11.19 -26.17 -37.63
N ALA A 715 -12.21 -25.96 -38.45
CA ALA A 715 -12.09 -25.35 -39.78
C ALA A 715 -13.13 -24.25 -40.02
N HIS A 716 -12.72 -23.08 -40.46
CA HIS A 716 -13.66 -22.01 -40.84
C HIS A 716 -14.29 -22.24 -42.20
N ARG A 717 -13.60 -22.96 -43.07
CA ARG A 717 -14.07 -23.39 -44.42
C ARG A 717 -13.43 -24.72 -44.77
N PHE A 718 -14.19 -25.56 -45.36
CA PHE A 718 -13.69 -26.80 -45.96
C PHE A 718 -14.64 -27.25 -47.10
N ASN A 719 -14.17 -28.13 -47.95
CA ASN A 719 -14.97 -28.78 -48.97
C ASN A 719 -15.03 -30.28 -48.65
N TRP A 720 -16.21 -30.87 -48.80
CA TRP A 720 -16.38 -32.30 -48.67
C TRP A 720 -17.29 -32.81 -49.82
N ALA A 721 -16.83 -33.74 -50.60
CA ALA A 721 -17.46 -34.15 -51.83
C ALA A 721 -17.70 -32.91 -52.74
N GLU A 722 -18.94 -32.64 -53.16
CA GLU A 722 -19.28 -31.46 -53.99
C GLU A 722 -19.85 -30.29 -53.16
N LEU A 723 -19.84 -30.43 -51.84
CA LEU A 723 -20.34 -29.44 -50.91
C LEU A 723 -19.26 -28.53 -50.38
N GLY A 724 -19.53 -27.23 -50.36
CA GLY A 724 -18.70 -26.22 -49.74
C GLY A 724 -19.26 -25.79 -48.41
N PHE A 725 -18.45 -25.84 -47.37
CA PHE A 725 -18.83 -25.45 -46.01
C PHE A 725 -18.13 -24.17 -45.58
N ARG A 726 -18.88 -23.22 -44.99
CA ARG A 726 -18.35 -21.95 -44.47
C ARG A 726 -19.02 -21.59 -43.16
N ALA A 727 -18.23 -21.41 -42.14
CA ALA A 727 -18.72 -20.86 -40.87
C ALA A 727 -18.99 -19.34 -41.01
N VAL A 728 -20.11 -18.91 -40.49
CA VAL A 728 -20.57 -17.51 -40.52
C VAL A 728 -20.67 -16.99 -39.09
N TRP A 729 -20.04 -15.86 -38.85
CA TRP A 729 -20.12 -15.14 -37.58
C TRP A 729 -20.80 -13.78 -37.81
N SER A 730 -21.35 -13.22 -36.75
CA SER A 730 -22.03 -11.93 -36.75
C SER A 730 -21.20 -10.86 -36.05
N TRP A 731 -21.32 -9.61 -36.49
CA TRP A 731 -20.85 -8.46 -35.73
C TRP A 731 -21.61 -8.24 -34.41
N ASN A 732 -22.75 -8.86 -34.22
CA ASN A 732 -23.42 -8.95 -32.93
C ASN A 732 -22.73 -10.05 -32.10
N PRO A 733 -22.02 -9.72 -31.04
CA PRO A 733 -21.27 -10.71 -30.23
C PRO A 733 -22.16 -11.70 -29.47
N PHE A 734 -23.47 -11.44 -29.43
CA PHE A 734 -24.47 -12.28 -28.79
C PHE A 734 -25.23 -13.17 -29.77
N ALA A 735 -24.97 -13.02 -31.07
CA ALA A 735 -25.57 -13.89 -32.06
C ALA A 735 -24.81 -15.21 -32.19
N GLU A 736 -25.51 -16.32 -32.14
CA GLU A 736 -24.90 -17.64 -32.31
C GLU A 736 -24.32 -17.80 -33.71
N PRO A 737 -23.07 -18.25 -33.85
CA PRO A 737 -22.47 -18.54 -35.13
C PRO A 737 -23.12 -19.83 -35.73
N TYR A 738 -23.20 -19.89 -37.05
CA TYR A 738 -23.76 -21.03 -37.76
C TYR A 738 -22.92 -21.38 -39.02
N GLY A 739 -23.14 -22.58 -39.51
CA GLY A 739 -22.53 -23.03 -40.74
C GLY A 739 -23.46 -22.81 -41.96
N VAL A 740 -22.83 -22.49 -43.07
CA VAL A 740 -23.51 -22.45 -44.37
C VAL A 740 -22.89 -23.52 -45.25
N VAL A 741 -23.75 -24.30 -45.88
CA VAL A 741 -23.38 -25.31 -46.88
C VAL A 741 -23.92 -24.90 -48.23
N THR A 742 -23.08 -25.03 -49.27
CA THR A 742 -23.39 -24.67 -50.67
C THR A 742 -23.04 -25.83 -51.59
N ALA A 743 -23.82 -26.03 -52.66
CA ALA A 743 -23.45 -26.89 -53.76
C ALA A 743 -23.57 -26.10 -55.06
N ALA A 744 -22.58 -26.23 -55.94
CA ALA A 744 -22.52 -25.46 -57.16
C ALA A 744 -23.71 -25.76 -58.06
N GLY A 745 -24.53 -24.73 -58.32
CA GLY A 745 -25.67 -24.83 -59.26
C GLY A 745 -26.86 -25.63 -58.78
N ARG A 746 -26.93 -25.97 -57.43
CA ARG A 746 -28.03 -26.77 -56.88
C ARG A 746 -28.65 -26.04 -55.69
N PHE A 747 -29.93 -26.26 -55.51
CA PHE A 747 -30.61 -25.84 -54.28
C PHE A 747 -30.19 -26.75 -53.13
N VAL A 748 -29.80 -26.15 -52.01
CA VAL A 748 -29.38 -26.86 -50.82
C VAL A 748 -30.20 -26.44 -49.63
N THR A 749 -30.70 -27.41 -48.89
CA THR A 749 -31.30 -27.21 -47.58
C THR A 749 -30.64 -28.13 -46.55
N ALA A 750 -30.70 -27.79 -45.27
CA ALA A 750 -30.04 -28.59 -44.26
C ALA A 750 -30.83 -28.59 -42.94
N SER A 751 -30.30 -29.26 -41.93
CA SER A 751 -30.97 -29.53 -40.66
C SER A 751 -31.45 -28.28 -39.87
N GLU A 752 -30.86 -27.09 -40.12
CA GLU A 752 -31.30 -25.81 -39.53
C GLU A 752 -32.04 -24.91 -40.55
N GLY A 753 -32.49 -25.48 -41.67
CA GLY A 753 -33.24 -24.77 -42.69
C GLY A 753 -32.38 -24.14 -43.80
N THR A 754 -32.93 -23.09 -44.44
CA THR A 754 -32.26 -22.37 -45.53
C THR A 754 -31.84 -20.98 -45.06
N VAL A 755 -30.74 -20.48 -45.58
CA VAL A 755 -30.38 -19.07 -45.41
C VAL A 755 -31.15 -18.23 -46.43
N ALA A 756 -31.88 -17.24 -45.93
CA ALA A 756 -32.59 -16.30 -46.79
C ALA A 756 -31.58 -15.43 -47.56
N GLY A 757 -31.49 -15.61 -48.84
CA GLY A 757 -30.65 -14.84 -49.78
C GLY A 757 -31.35 -14.53 -51.06
N ALA A 758 -31.16 -13.34 -51.62
CA ALA A 758 -31.75 -12.91 -52.89
C ALA A 758 -30.93 -13.48 -54.05
N GLY A 759 -31.21 -14.70 -54.48
CA GLY A 759 -30.57 -15.34 -55.66
C GLY A 759 -31.13 -16.71 -55.96
N PRO A 760 -30.84 -17.28 -57.15
CA PRO A 760 -31.31 -18.60 -57.57
C PRO A 760 -30.70 -19.76 -56.76
N GLU A 761 -29.66 -19.48 -55.96
CA GLU A 761 -28.99 -20.46 -55.10
C GLU A 761 -29.38 -20.19 -53.65
N THR A 762 -30.03 -21.16 -53.02
CA THR A 762 -30.27 -21.09 -51.56
C THR A 762 -29.27 -21.97 -50.85
N ASP A 763 -28.54 -21.35 -49.92
CA ASP A 763 -27.58 -22.03 -49.07
C ASP A 763 -28.31 -22.75 -47.93
N GLY A 764 -27.87 -23.96 -47.61
CA GLY A 764 -28.39 -24.69 -46.43
C GLY A 764 -27.71 -24.20 -45.15
N ARG A 765 -28.51 -24.06 -44.09
CA ARG A 765 -27.97 -23.72 -42.75
C ARG A 765 -27.71 -25.01 -41.95
N VAL A 766 -26.51 -25.11 -41.40
CA VAL A 766 -26.07 -26.27 -40.61
C VAL A 766 -25.47 -25.81 -39.29
N PRO A 767 -25.51 -26.60 -38.22
CA PRO A 767 -24.79 -26.35 -37.02
C PRO A 767 -23.28 -26.46 -37.25
N LEU A 768 -22.46 -25.78 -36.41
CA LEU A 768 -20.99 -25.88 -36.49
C LEU A 768 -20.47 -27.26 -36.02
N THR A 769 -21.30 -28.08 -35.41
CA THR A 769 -21.02 -29.49 -35.06
C THR A 769 -21.72 -30.39 -36.08
N LEU A 770 -20.98 -31.04 -36.95
CA LEU A 770 -21.55 -31.85 -38.02
C LEU A 770 -22.28 -33.14 -37.61
N PRO A 771 -21.88 -33.86 -36.53
CA PRO A 771 -22.61 -35.07 -36.12
C PRO A 771 -24.10 -34.80 -35.84
N GLY A 772 -24.98 -35.64 -36.43
CA GLY A 772 -26.42 -35.46 -36.33
C GLY A 772 -27.02 -34.50 -37.36
N THR A 773 -26.19 -33.98 -38.27
CA THR A 773 -26.62 -33.05 -39.33
C THR A 773 -26.96 -33.79 -40.61
N TRP A 774 -28.00 -33.34 -41.29
CA TRP A 774 -28.34 -33.77 -42.66
C TRP A 774 -28.36 -32.57 -43.62
N ILE A 775 -28.04 -32.84 -44.87
CA ILE A 775 -28.01 -31.87 -45.97
C ILE A 775 -28.76 -32.53 -47.14
N PHE A 776 -29.64 -31.77 -47.76
CA PHE A 776 -30.37 -32.23 -48.93
C PHE A 776 -30.04 -31.32 -50.12
N GLU A 777 -29.54 -31.92 -51.18
CA GLU A 777 -29.25 -31.29 -52.48
C GLU A 777 -30.36 -31.69 -53.47
N LEU A 778 -31.02 -30.73 -54.07
CA LEU A 778 -32.08 -30.93 -55.05
C LEU A 778 -31.46 -31.02 -56.47
N ASP A 779 -31.74 -32.10 -57.17
CA ASP A 779 -31.32 -32.21 -58.57
C ASP A 779 -32.23 -31.30 -59.41
N PRO A 780 -31.66 -30.59 -60.41
CA PRO A 780 -32.49 -29.76 -61.31
C PRO A 780 -33.30 -30.66 -62.27
N GLY A 781 -34.62 -30.63 -62.11
CA GLY A 781 -35.58 -31.32 -63.00
C GLY A 781 -36.75 -31.91 -62.24
N ASP A 782 -37.93 -31.72 -62.79
CA ASP A 782 -39.13 -32.39 -62.32
C ASP A 782 -39.28 -33.73 -62.90
N ILE A 783 -39.65 -34.73 -62.11
CA ILE A 783 -39.98 -36.05 -62.54
C ILE A 783 -41.46 -36.25 -62.35
N VAL A 784 -42.18 -36.68 -63.41
CA VAL A 784 -43.54 -37.04 -63.34
C VAL A 784 -43.62 -38.56 -63.51
N GLU A 785 -44.00 -39.30 -62.46
CA GLU A 785 -44.15 -40.74 -62.43
C GLU A 785 -45.66 -41.12 -62.26
N GLY A 786 -46.33 -41.32 -63.37
CA GLY A 786 -47.80 -41.47 -63.43
C GLY A 786 -48.48 -40.15 -62.98
N ASP A 787 -49.39 -40.20 -62.00
CA ASP A 787 -50.09 -39.06 -61.44
C ASP A 787 -49.35 -38.38 -60.30
N ARG A 788 -48.15 -38.89 -59.99
CA ARG A 788 -47.35 -38.36 -58.89
C ARG A 788 -46.21 -37.46 -59.41
N ARG A 789 -46.13 -36.23 -58.83
CA ARG A 789 -44.99 -35.34 -59.03
C ARG A 789 -43.92 -35.70 -58.03
N ALA A 790 -42.73 -35.84 -58.52
CA ALA A 790 -41.55 -36.13 -57.66
C ALA A 790 -40.34 -35.30 -58.06
N VAL A 791 -39.38 -35.11 -57.12
CA VAL A 791 -38.07 -34.51 -57.39
C VAL A 791 -36.98 -35.46 -56.89
N ASP A 792 -35.96 -35.62 -57.65
CA ASP A 792 -34.77 -36.38 -57.28
C ASP A 792 -33.77 -35.46 -56.54
N GLY A 793 -33.01 -36.00 -55.58
CA GLY A 793 -32.03 -35.28 -54.87
C GLY A 793 -31.03 -36.22 -54.14
N THR A 794 -30.09 -35.63 -53.48
CA THR A 794 -29.08 -36.33 -52.70
C THR A 794 -29.15 -35.91 -51.26
N VAL A 795 -29.34 -36.85 -50.35
CA VAL A 795 -29.24 -36.62 -48.90
C VAL A 795 -27.87 -37.03 -48.40
N THR A 796 -27.23 -36.13 -47.68
CA THR A 796 -25.96 -36.35 -46.97
C THR A 796 -26.23 -36.28 -45.50
N VAL A 797 -25.76 -37.28 -44.72
CA VAL A 797 -25.91 -37.34 -43.26
C VAL A 797 -24.56 -37.56 -42.61
N PHE A 798 -24.28 -36.82 -41.53
CA PHE A 798 -23.08 -36.98 -40.75
C PHE A 798 -23.39 -37.56 -39.38
N ILE A 799 -22.58 -38.55 -38.93
CA ILE A 799 -22.69 -39.18 -37.60
C ILE A 799 -21.30 -39.25 -36.96
N ALA A 800 -21.25 -39.27 -35.60
CA ALA A 800 -20.04 -39.47 -34.87
C ALA A 800 -19.71 -40.97 -34.72
N ALA A 801 -18.46 -41.37 -34.90
CA ALA A 801 -18.01 -42.74 -34.74
C ALA A 801 -18.14 -43.29 -33.30
N GLY A 802 -18.09 -42.41 -32.28
CA GLY A 802 -18.11 -42.81 -30.87
C GLY A 802 -19.48 -43.08 -30.24
N ALA A 803 -20.57 -42.83 -30.97
CA ALA A 803 -21.92 -43.05 -30.48
C ALA A 803 -22.63 -44.20 -31.23
N PRO A 804 -23.50 -45.00 -30.56
CA PRO A 804 -24.15 -46.13 -31.21
C PRO A 804 -24.98 -45.69 -32.42
N PHE A 805 -24.82 -46.37 -33.56
CA PHE A 805 -25.57 -46.09 -34.80
C PHE A 805 -27.08 -46.15 -34.57
N ALA A 806 -27.54 -47.13 -33.80
CA ALA A 806 -28.95 -47.31 -33.44
C ALA A 806 -29.60 -46.13 -32.70
N GLU A 807 -28.80 -45.26 -32.09
CA GLU A 807 -29.31 -44.07 -31.41
C GLU A 807 -29.28 -42.83 -32.33
N GLN A 808 -28.26 -42.71 -33.16
CA GLN A 808 -28.05 -41.53 -34.02
C GLN A 808 -28.96 -41.56 -35.26
N ALA A 809 -29.01 -42.69 -36.00
CA ALA A 809 -29.73 -42.78 -37.27
C ALA A 809 -31.23 -42.50 -37.13
N PRO A 810 -31.97 -43.03 -36.12
CA PRO A 810 -33.38 -42.71 -35.96
C PRO A 810 -33.62 -41.22 -35.55
N ARG A 811 -32.67 -40.60 -34.88
CA ARG A 811 -32.80 -39.17 -34.52
C ARG A 811 -32.69 -38.28 -35.75
N VAL A 812 -31.69 -38.54 -36.58
CA VAL A 812 -31.49 -37.80 -37.83
C VAL A 812 -32.64 -38.05 -38.81
N MET A 813 -33.11 -39.30 -38.89
CA MET A 813 -34.27 -39.63 -39.75
C MET A 813 -35.53 -38.88 -39.33
N ARG A 814 -35.84 -38.81 -38.01
CA ARG A 814 -36.99 -38.03 -37.54
C ARG A 814 -36.85 -36.53 -37.85
N SER A 815 -35.67 -35.96 -37.69
CA SER A 815 -35.39 -34.55 -38.05
C SER A 815 -35.56 -34.31 -39.54
N PHE A 816 -35.06 -35.19 -40.37
CA PHE A 816 -35.17 -35.13 -41.83
C PHE A 816 -36.62 -35.29 -42.34
N THR A 817 -37.34 -36.33 -41.87
CA THR A 817 -38.74 -36.55 -42.26
C THR A 817 -39.68 -35.46 -41.74
N GLY A 818 -39.46 -34.91 -40.55
CA GLY A 818 -40.25 -33.78 -40.04
C GLY A 818 -40.13 -32.52 -40.87
N PHE A 819 -38.90 -32.17 -41.27
CA PHE A 819 -38.66 -31.02 -42.14
C PHE A 819 -39.17 -31.23 -43.58
N PHE A 820 -39.22 -32.45 -43.96
CA PHE A 820 -39.53 -32.86 -45.35
C PHE A 820 -40.97 -32.52 -45.78
N ALA A 821 -41.93 -32.60 -44.89
CA ALA A 821 -43.30 -32.18 -45.16
C ALA A 821 -43.39 -30.67 -45.53
N GLU A 822 -42.58 -29.83 -44.89
CA GLU A 822 -42.51 -28.41 -45.20
C GLU A 822 -41.78 -28.13 -46.53
N LEU A 823 -40.74 -28.90 -46.82
CA LEU A 823 -39.98 -28.80 -48.06
C LEU A 823 -40.82 -29.24 -49.26
N ALA A 824 -41.56 -30.39 -49.18
CA ALA A 824 -42.47 -30.86 -50.20
C ALA A 824 -43.55 -29.81 -50.52
N ALA A 825 -44.13 -29.19 -49.50
CA ALA A 825 -45.08 -28.08 -49.67
C ALA A 825 -44.44 -26.85 -50.32
N ALA A 826 -43.17 -26.54 -50.01
CA ALA A 826 -42.42 -25.42 -50.62
C ALA A 826 -42.09 -25.66 -52.08
N ILE A 827 -41.69 -26.89 -52.43
CA ILE A 827 -41.40 -27.31 -53.79
C ILE A 827 -42.69 -27.24 -54.62
N HIS A 828 -43.80 -27.74 -54.07
CA HIS A 828 -45.14 -27.73 -54.73
C HIS A 828 -45.61 -26.28 -54.99
N ARG A 829 -45.44 -25.36 -54.05
CA ARG A 829 -45.77 -23.94 -54.24
C ARG A 829 -44.92 -23.26 -55.33
N ARG A 830 -43.63 -23.57 -55.43
CA ARG A 830 -42.74 -23.02 -56.43
C ARG A 830 -43.16 -23.46 -57.88
N HIS A 831 -43.57 -24.67 -57.99
CA HIS A 831 -44.08 -25.19 -59.29
C HIS A 831 -45.41 -24.56 -59.71
N LEU A 832 -46.33 -24.31 -58.79
CA LEU A 832 -47.56 -23.56 -59.08
C LEU A 832 -47.32 -22.09 -59.47
N ALA A 833 -46.25 -21.53 -59.06
CA ALA A 833 -45.86 -20.17 -59.42
C ALA A 833 -45.07 -20.06 -60.72
N ALA A 834 -44.56 -21.19 -61.25
CA ALA A 834 -43.76 -21.27 -62.47
C ALA A 834 -44.63 -21.71 -63.72
N GLU A 835 -45.87 -22.12 -63.51
CA GLU A 835 -46.76 -22.38 -64.63
C GLU A 835 -47.16 -21.06 -65.34
N PRO A 836 -46.75 -20.82 -66.57
CA PRO A 836 -47.19 -19.66 -67.30
C PRO A 836 -48.70 -19.68 -67.43
N THR A 837 -49.36 -18.72 -66.88
CA THR A 837 -50.76 -18.42 -67.16
C THR A 837 -50.92 -18.22 -68.72
N THR A 838 -51.19 -19.25 -69.47
CA THR A 838 -51.70 -19.16 -70.84
C THR A 838 -53.02 -18.42 -70.78
N VAL A 839 -52.96 -17.12 -70.76
CA VAL A 839 -54.13 -16.29 -71.08
C VAL A 839 -54.39 -16.45 -72.59
N SER A 840 -55.41 -17.25 -72.90
CA SER A 840 -56.02 -17.37 -74.25
C SER A 840 -56.59 -15.96 -74.61
N PRO A 841 -56.26 -15.43 -75.78
CA PRO A 841 -56.93 -14.22 -76.29
C PRO A 841 -58.29 -14.54 -76.78
N ALA A 842 -59.35 -14.20 -76.05
CA ALA A 842 -60.68 -14.16 -76.60
C ALA A 842 -60.94 -12.73 -77.08
N ARG A 843 -61.11 -12.59 -78.35
CA ARG A 843 -61.77 -11.62 -79.22
C ARG A 843 -62.11 -10.20 -78.61
#